data_e1f1c27aedcbcbf144cd5177d3ac1cc2
#
_entry.id   e1f1c27aedcbcbf144cd5177d3ac1cc2
#
_cell.length_a   1.000
_cell.length_b   1.000
_cell.length_c   1.000
_cell.angle_alpha   90.00
_cell.angle_beta   90.00
_cell.angle_gamma   90.00
#
_symmetry.space_group_name_H-M   'P 1'
#
loop_
_entity.id
_entity.type
_entity.pdbx_description
1 polymer ?
#
loop_
_entity_poly.entity_id
_entity_poly.type
_entity_poly.pdbx_seq_one_letter_code
_entity_poly.pdbx_strand_id
1 'polypeptide(L)'
;MKRKNLLRRILAGSLSLAVISSAITAGTVCADAGEKPPEIYDDEIVFPDPDSFSYDDVEVNFAKALQYVLYFYDANKCGYDKDPETGKKLKQLEWRGDCHTEDYNIPLQPIDEEGADARYGTNLSQEFIDEHRDILDPDGDGFIDCGGGFHDAGDHVKFGLPGTYAASTLGWGYYEFRDAYKETGTQEHIEDILHWFNDFYMKGTYLDEDGKLLAFCYQVGEGNNDHNYWCPPELQDTKMLLNFARPAYFATTDTPASDMCAGAAASLAVNYLNFKDTEPEYAEESLQKAIALYDFAKETHKEAEDSNEVLSLGYDGGFYTSSYDYDELAWAAVWLKICTDKDEYIDDIIAVDTSELTETGGYKYTGYLKRIMETTGSTWQNIWVHCWDTVWGGVFAKLAPITDNERDWFIFRWNLEFWSGKPHLKCAGLADEIWNMDYQHIKDIDAGDTTYIAKTPAGFAMLNEYGSCRYNTAAGLCAAVYRKETANDNEEYTGFTDWAEEQMEYIMGKNPMNRPYIVGYSETSASHPHHRAAHGSTTFSMDDPLDQTHTLWGALVGGPDIKDWHRDITKDYVYNEVAVDYNAAVVGDLAALYMYYGTEDMKPDEDFPPKEEPKTAFWIEANITQENEERSQITVRVHNDTTQPPRYLYTESLKARYYFDITELIEAGQSIEDVRTEVYYDEVQSTTDMKESATVSQPIHLEGNVYYVEIDWTGTLFHGARALQFGILVGQDENYESNWDATNDYSRLGLKLSEEFGGTDRIPVYFEDELVYGRPYGEDSEDSEFIYGDLNNDKKVDVTDLSFLSLYLIGDMEFSDIQKKAGDVSTDESVNLADLARFRQYLSKKPGVTLGPKK
;
A
#
# COMPACT_ATOMS: atom_id res chain seq x y z
N MET A 1 -12.63 33.75 -19.00
CA MET A 1 -11.79 32.69 -18.59
C MET A 1 -10.85 33.02 -17.42
N LYS A 2 -10.05 34.07 -17.47
CA LYS A 2 -9.08 34.40 -16.35
C LYS A 2 -9.67 34.58 -14.92
N ARG A 3 -10.97 34.87 -14.74
CA ARG A 3 -11.58 34.99 -13.40
C ARG A 3 -12.01 33.65 -12.76
N LYS A 4 -12.22 32.60 -13.52
CA LYS A 4 -12.59 31.26 -12.97
C LYS A 4 -11.38 30.51 -12.42
N ASN A 5 -10.20 30.69 -13.02
CA ASN A 5 -8.96 30.06 -12.55
C ASN A 5 -8.43 30.72 -11.27
N LEU A 6 -8.68 32.01 -11.09
CA LEU A 6 -8.30 32.69 -9.84
C LEU A 6 -9.15 32.21 -8.63
N LEU A 7 -10.42 31.91 -8.85
CA LEU A 7 -11.27 31.36 -7.77
C LEU A 7 -10.96 29.90 -7.42
N ARG A 8 -10.51 29.09 -8.40
CA ARG A 8 -10.05 27.71 -8.15
C ARG A 8 -8.69 27.69 -7.42
N ARG A 9 -7.79 28.63 -7.75
CA ARG A 9 -6.51 28.78 -7.02
C ARG A 9 -6.69 29.28 -5.59
N ILE A 10 -7.71 30.12 -5.35
CA ILE A 10 -8.03 30.59 -3.99
C ILE A 10 -8.71 29.48 -3.17
N LEU A 11 -9.50 28.58 -3.78
CA LEU A 11 -10.11 27.45 -3.07
C LEU A 11 -9.09 26.31 -2.82
N ALA A 12 -8.20 26.02 -3.75
CA ALA A 12 -7.12 25.06 -3.52
C ALA A 12 -6.13 25.56 -2.46
N GLY A 13 -5.73 26.86 -2.53
CA GLY A 13 -4.88 27.45 -1.51
C GLY A 13 -5.50 27.53 -0.11
N SER A 14 -6.83 27.58 0.00
CA SER A 14 -7.50 27.59 1.31
C SER A 14 -7.67 26.20 1.94
N LEU A 15 -7.70 25.11 1.16
CA LEU A 15 -7.63 23.75 1.70
C LEU A 15 -6.19 23.37 2.07
N SER A 16 -5.21 23.74 1.26
CA SER A 16 -3.79 23.49 1.58
C SER A 16 -3.34 24.27 2.82
N LEU A 17 -3.82 25.52 3.03
CA LEU A 17 -3.55 26.25 4.26
C LEU A 17 -4.25 25.63 5.50
N ALA A 18 -5.32 24.87 5.34
CA ALA A 18 -5.98 24.22 6.48
C ALA A 18 -5.18 22.97 6.95
N VAL A 19 -4.53 22.25 6.02
CA VAL A 19 -3.66 21.10 6.35
C VAL A 19 -2.30 21.58 6.87
N ILE A 20 -1.72 22.64 6.30
CA ILE A 20 -0.46 23.24 6.77
C ILE A 20 -0.64 23.95 8.12
N SER A 21 -1.82 24.55 8.40
CA SER A 21 -2.07 25.18 9.69
C SER A 21 -2.24 24.17 10.85
N SER A 22 -2.58 22.91 10.58
CA SER A 22 -2.62 21.87 11.62
C SER A 22 -1.24 21.33 11.99
N ALA A 23 -0.25 21.40 11.08
CA ALA A 23 1.13 21.03 11.36
C ALA A 23 1.92 22.16 12.10
N ILE A 24 1.53 23.41 11.93
CA ILE A 24 2.23 24.59 12.50
C ILE A 24 1.75 24.96 13.92
N THR A 25 0.63 24.39 14.40
CA THR A 25 0.06 24.76 15.73
C THR A 25 0.27 23.72 16.83
N ALA A 26 1.17 22.78 16.69
CA ALA A 26 1.48 21.81 17.75
C ALA A 26 2.20 22.40 18.98
N GLY A 27 2.34 23.71 19.08
CA GLY A 27 3.00 24.40 20.19
C GLY A 27 2.13 24.79 21.37
N THR A 28 0.85 24.47 21.39
CA THR A 28 -0.06 24.62 22.57
C THR A 28 -1.47 24.14 22.18
N VAL A 29 -1.63 22.95 21.75
CA VAL A 29 -2.97 22.36 21.72
C VAL A 29 -3.02 21.23 22.74
N CYS A 30 -3.08 21.62 23.99
CA CYS A 30 -3.99 20.89 24.87
C CYS A 30 -5.38 21.05 24.23
N ALA A 31 -5.84 20.00 23.63
CA ALA A 31 -7.24 19.67 23.41
C ALA A 31 -8.18 20.86 23.10
N ASP A 32 -8.13 21.39 21.89
CA ASP A 32 -9.39 21.60 21.20
C ASP A 32 -9.52 20.44 20.21
N ALA A 33 -10.48 19.57 20.47
CA ALA A 33 -10.81 18.44 19.63
C ALA A 33 -10.98 18.95 18.20
N GLY A 34 -10.00 18.68 17.34
CA GLY A 34 -10.10 18.96 15.92
C GLY A 34 -11.46 18.49 15.42
N GLU A 35 -12.05 19.20 14.50
CA GLU A 35 -13.36 18.82 13.95
C GLU A 35 -13.27 17.35 13.54
N LYS A 36 -14.08 16.54 14.23
CA LYS A 36 -14.27 15.12 13.90
C LYS A 36 -14.60 15.03 12.41
N PRO A 37 -14.01 14.12 11.64
CA PRO A 37 -14.55 13.79 10.33
C PRO A 37 -16.04 13.50 10.49
N PRO A 38 -16.96 14.19 9.79
CA PRO A 38 -18.32 14.36 10.28
C PRO A 38 -19.23 13.13 10.23
N GLU A 39 -18.83 11.99 9.76
CA GLU A 39 -19.76 10.88 9.52
C GLU A 39 -19.34 9.50 10.08
N ILE A 40 -18.17 9.36 10.68
CA ILE A 40 -17.63 8.04 11.07
C ILE A 40 -17.69 7.81 12.60
N TYR A 41 -18.03 8.80 13.40
CA TYR A 41 -17.91 8.73 14.86
C TYR A 41 -19.22 8.37 15.55
N ASP A 42 -19.26 7.18 16.17
CA ASP A 42 -20.31 6.78 17.11
C ASP A 42 -19.96 7.31 18.52
N ASP A 43 -20.72 8.26 19.02
CA ASP A 43 -20.49 8.94 20.30
C ASP A 43 -20.71 8.02 21.54
N GLU A 44 -21.11 6.75 21.34
CA GLU A 44 -21.44 5.80 22.42
C GLU A 44 -20.26 4.86 22.82
N ILE A 45 -19.06 5.01 22.25
CA ILE A 45 -17.95 4.13 22.62
C ILE A 45 -17.39 4.54 23.97
N VAL A 46 -17.68 3.73 24.96
CA VAL A 46 -17.12 3.85 26.33
C VAL A 46 -15.77 3.13 26.35
N PHE A 47 -14.70 3.90 26.58
CA PHE A 47 -13.40 3.31 26.83
C PHE A 47 -13.45 2.44 28.08
N PRO A 48 -12.87 1.24 28.03
CA PRO A 48 -12.63 0.48 29.24
C PRO A 48 -11.70 1.28 30.17
N ASP A 49 -11.87 1.09 31.47
CA ASP A 49 -11.00 1.72 32.49
C ASP A 49 -9.56 1.22 32.28
N PRO A 50 -8.55 2.06 32.09
CA PRO A 50 -7.16 1.65 31.92
C PRO A 50 -6.66 0.69 33.01
N ASP A 51 -7.15 0.84 34.25
CA ASP A 51 -6.83 -0.03 35.37
C ASP A 51 -7.48 -1.43 35.27
N SER A 52 -8.33 -1.68 34.29
CA SER A 52 -9.04 -2.97 34.11
C SER A 52 -8.35 -3.93 33.13
N PHE A 53 -7.26 -3.50 32.47
CA PHE A 53 -6.59 -4.30 31.45
C PHE A 53 -5.56 -5.26 32.07
N SER A 54 -5.58 -6.51 31.64
CA SER A 54 -4.47 -7.44 31.77
C SER A 54 -3.84 -7.61 30.39
N TYR A 55 -2.55 -7.38 30.32
CA TYR A 55 -1.74 -7.60 29.12
C TYR A 55 -0.98 -8.93 29.16
N ASP A 56 -1.34 -9.82 30.12
CA ASP A 56 -0.63 -11.08 30.36
C ASP A 56 -0.70 -12.04 29.17
N ASP A 57 -1.73 -11.91 28.31
CA ASP A 57 -1.93 -12.73 27.12
C ASP A 57 -1.46 -12.05 25.81
N VAL A 58 -0.88 -10.84 25.89
CA VAL A 58 -0.36 -10.14 24.69
C VAL A 58 1.01 -10.68 24.34
N GLU A 59 1.11 -11.25 23.14
CA GLU A 59 2.39 -11.71 22.61
C GLU A 59 3.31 -10.51 22.30
N VAL A 60 4.52 -10.52 22.84
CA VAL A 60 5.60 -9.62 22.46
C VAL A 60 6.74 -10.46 21.91
N ASN A 61 6.96 -10.38 20.60
CA ASN A 61 8.00 -11.13 19.90
C ASN A 61 8.63 -10.25 18.84
N PHE A 62 9.73 -9.59 19.19
CA PHE A 62 10.42 -8.65 18.28
C PHE A 62 10.95 -9.32 17.03
N ALA A 63 11.36 -10.59 17.08
CA ALA A 63 11.83 -11.33 15.92
C ALA A 63 10.71 -11.58 14.90
N LYS A 64 9.53 -11.99 15.38
CA LYS A 64 8.32 -12.16 14.56
C LYS A 64 7.89 -10.82 13.97
N ALA A 65 7.80 -9.78 14.79
CA ALA A 65 7.41 -8.45 14.32
C ALA A 65 8.38 -7.91 13.27
N LEU A 66 9.70 -8.09 13.45
CA LEU A 66 10.72 -7.71 12.46
C LEU A 66 10.54 -8.46 11.13
N GLN A 67 10.22 -9.76 11.17
CA GLN A 67 9.89 -10.51 9.96
C GLN A 67 8.67 -9.92 9.26
N TYR A 68 7.61 -9.63 10.00
CA TYR A 68 6.32 -9.18 9.44
C TYR A 68 6.43 -7.80 8.77
N VAL A 69 7.07 -6.82 9.42
CA VAL A 69 7.12 -5.44 8.91
C VAL A 69 7.87 -5.29 7.58
N LEU A 70 8.67 -6.28 7.18
CA LEU A 70 9.33 -6.30 5.88
C LEU A 70 8.36 -6.60 4.73
N TYR A 71 7.32 -7.42 4.95
CA TYR A 71 6.37 -7.82 3.90
C TYR A 71 5.46 -6.67 3.42
N PHE A 72 5.34 -5.60 4.19
CA PHE A 72 4.70 -4.38 3.71
C PHE A 72 5.37 -3.85 2.43
N TYR A 73 6.70 -3.90 2.38
CA TYR A 73 7.43 -3.45 1.19
C TYR A 73 7.16 -4.34 -0.02
N ASP A 74 7.01 -5.66 0.15
CA ASP A 74 6.62 -6.53 -0.97
C ASP A 74 5.23 -6.17 -1.54
N ALA A 75 4.32 -5.71 -0.69
CA ALA A 75 3.01 -5.23 -1.13
C ALA A 75 3.10 -3.93 -1.94
N ASN A 76 4.13 -3.12 -1.73
CA ASN A 76 4.31 -1.82 -2.38
C ASN A 76 5.31 -1.84 -3.55
N LYS A 77 5.99 -2.97 -3.83
CA LYS A 77 6.88 -3.08 -5.00
C LYS A 77 6.13 -2.76 -6.29
N CYS A 78 6.65 -1.79 -7.06
CA CYS A 78 6.17 -1.42 -8.39
C CYS A 78 6.96 -2.17 -9.48
N GLY A 79 6.34 -2.47 -10.61
CA GLY A 79 6.97 -3.12 -11.74
C GLY A 79 6.60 -4.60 -11.89
N TYR A 80 7.51 -5.37 -12.50
CA TYR A 80 7.28 -6.79 -12.81
C TYR A 80 7.23 -7.68 -11.56
N ASP A 81 6.34 -8.67 -11.58
CA ASP A 81 6.33 -9.79 -10.61
C ASP A 81 7.45 -10.78 -10.88
N LYS A 82 7.78 -10.95 -12.15
CA LYS A 82 8.88 -11.82 -12.59
C LYS A 82 9.83 -11.02 -13.46
N ASP A 83 11.10 -11.18 -13.17
CA ASP A 83 12.16 -10.64 -14.03
C ASP A 83 11.95 -11.13 -15.48
N PRO A 84 11.80 -10.23 -16.45
CA PRO A 84 11.48 -10.59 -17.83
C PRO A 84 12.58 -11.37 -18.54
N GLU A 85 13.84 -11.30 -18.10
CA GLU A 85 14.97 -12.00 -18.69
C GLU A 85 15.20 -13.36 -18.06
N THR A 86 15.16 -13.44 -16.73
CA THR A 86 15.50 -14.66 -15.96
C THR A 86 14.29 -15.47 -15.54
N GLY A 87 13.09 -14.89 -15.50
CA GLY A 87 11.87 -15.48 -14.97
C GLY A 87 11.87 -15.66 -13.45
N LYS A 88 12.85 -15.07 -12.74
CA LYS A 88 12.90 -15.09 -11.28
C LYS A 88 11.73 -14.28 -10.73
N LYS A 89 11.03 -14.85 -9.73
CA LYS A 89 9.99 -14.11 -9.00
C LYS A 89 10.62 -12.99 -8.17
N LEU A 90 10.06 -11.79 -8.27
CA LEU A 90 10.56 -10.57 -7.64
C LEU A 90 9.67 -10.11 -6.48
N LYS A 91 8.37 -10.42 -6.51
CA LYS A 91 7.42 -10.08 -5.43
C LYS A 91 7.09 -11.32 -4.63
N GLN A 92 7.16 -11.24 -3.31
CA GLN A 92 6.98 -12.40 -2.42
C GLN A 92 5.51 -12.78 -2.21
N LEU A 93 4.60 -11.79 -2.29
CA LEU A 93 3.17 -11.99 -2.06
C LEU A 93 2.50 -12.55 -3.33
N GLU A 94 1.74 -13.63 -3.20
CA GLU A 94 1.10 -14.31 -4.33
C GLU A 94 -0.01 -13.47 -4.99
N TRP A 95 -0.60 -12.54 -4.25
CA TRP A 95 -1.64 -11.64 -4.74
C TRP A 95 -1.10 -10.38 -5.43
N ARG A 96 0.21 -10.16 -5.45
CA ARG A 96 0.86 -9.11 -6.23
C ARG A 96 1.32 -9.65 -7.58
N GLY A 97 1.00 -8.91 -8.64
CA GLY A 97 1.35 -9.20 -10.02
C GLY A 97 2.16 -8.09 -10.67
N ASP A 98 2.26 -8.14 -12.00
CA ASP A 98 2.81 -7.04 -12.79
C ASP A 98 1.92 -5.80 -12.61
N CYS A 99 2.55 -4.65 -12.35
CA CYS A 99 1.85 -3.37 -12.25
C CYS A 99 2.74 -2.25 -12.77
N HIS A 100 2.15 -1.26 -13.44
CA HIS A 100 2.85 -0.09 -13.97
C HIS A 100 4.14 -0.44 -14.75
N THR A 101 4.06 -1.49 -15.55
CA THR A 101 5.19 -1.89 -16.41
C THR A 101 5.49 -0.86 -17.49
N GLU A 102 4.57 0.05 -17.76
CA GLU A 102 4.78 1.23 -18.59
C GLU A 102 5.78 2.25 -18.01
N ASP A 103 6.02 2.23 -16.69
CA ASP A 103 7.05 3.08 -16.06
C ASP A 103 8.47 2.76 -16.58
N TYR A 104 8.68 1.56 -17.14
CA TYR A 104 9.94 1.22 -17.84
C TYR A 104 10.07 1.88 -19.21
N ASN A 105 8.98 2.48 -19.74
CA ASN A 105 8.93 3.04 -21.08
C ASN A 105 8.13 4.35 -21.09
N ILE A 106 8.49 5.30 -20.24
CA ILE A 106 7.87 6.63 -20.22
C ILE A 106 8.35 7.40 -21.45
N PRO A 107 7.46 7.97 -22.29
CA PRO A 107 7.86 8.77 -23.44
C PRO A 107 8.78 9.92 -23.05
N LEU A 108 9.96 10.00 -23.64
CA LEU A 108 10.92 11.09 -23.41
C LEU A 108 10.50 12.34 -24.20
N GLN A 109 9.51 13.01 -23.66
CA GLN A 109 8.91 14.24 -24.19
C GLN A 109 8.38 15.10 -23.03
N PRO A 110 8.20 16.42 -23.23
CA PRO A 110 7.53 17.25 -22.25
C PRO A 110 6.09 16.82 -22.02
N ILE A 111 5.61 16.96 -20.77
CA ILE A 111 4.19 16.79 -20.43
C ILE A 111 3.37 17.83 -21.21
N ASP A 112 2.35 17.38 -21.94
CA ASP A 112 1.41 18.26 -22.63
C ASP A 112 0.25 18.62 -21.68
N GLU A 113 0.17 19.87 -21.24
CA GLU A 113 -0.88 20.33 -20.32
C GLU A 113 -2.24 20.60 -20.99
N GLU A 114 -2.36 20.59 -22.32
CA GLU A 114 -3.57 21.03 -23.03
C GLU A 114 -4.43 19.93 -23.67
N GLY A 115 -3.99 18.66 -23.71
CA GLY A 115 -4.69 17.57 -24.40
C GLY A 115 -5.40 16.57 -23.49
N ALA A 116 -6.17 15.67 -24.10
CA ALA A 116 -6.75 14.50 -23.42
C ALA A 116 -5.68 13.46 -23.02
N ASP A 117 -4.55 13.48 -23.71
CA ASP A 117 -3.37 12.64 -23.46
C ASP A 117 -2.32 13.37 -22.61
N ALA A 118 -2.75 14.34 -21.87
CA ALA A 118 -2.02 15.46 -21.30
C ALA A 118 -1.02 15.12 -20.19
N ARG A 119 -0.61 13.85 -19.99
CA ARG A 119 0.26 13.50 -18.84
C ARG A 119 1.21 12.36 -19.14
N TYR A 120 1.45 12.08 -20.40
CA TYR A 120 2.50 11.17 -20.82
C TYR A 120 3.77 11.94 -21.10
N GLY A 121 4.82 11.67 -20.35
CA GLY A 121 6.11 12.29 -20.54
C GLY A 121 6.77 12.71 -19.24
N THR A 122 7.59 13.74 -19.34
CA THR A 122 8.43 14.22 -18.24
C THR A 122 8.27 15.74 -18.05
N ASN A 123 8.67 16.26 -16.89
CA ASN A 123 8.76 17.71 -16.68
C ASN A 123 9.96 18.34 -17.40
N LEU A 124 10.76 17.57 -18.15
CA LEU A 124 11.89 18.07 -18.91
C LEU A 124 11.43 18.87 -20.12
N SER A 125 12.10 20.01 -20.41
CA SER A 125 11.82 20.78 -21.61
C SER A 125 12.31 20.05 -22.87
N GLN A 126 11.69 20.33 -24.02
CA GLN A 126 12.16 19.76 -25.29
C GLN A 126 13.59 20.16 -25.61
N GLU A 127 14.02 21.38 -25.25
CA GLU A 127 15.39 21.88 -25.48
C GLU A 127 16.38 21.04 -24.63
N PHE A 128 16.07 20.78 -23.37
CA PHE A 128 16.89 19.94 -22.51
C PHE A 128 17.00 18.49 -23.04
N ILE A 129 15.87 17.91 -23.44
CA ILE A 129 15.83 16.56 -24.01
C ILE A 129 16.68 16.47 -25.27
N ASP A 130 16.55 17.45 -26.18
CA ASP A 130 17.29 17.45 -27.46
C ASP A 130 18.80 17.65 -27.24
N GLU A 131 19.20 18.41 -26.22
CA GLU A 131 20.63 18.64 -25.90
C GLU A 131 21.27 17.40 -25.22
N HIS A 132 20.51 16.64 -24.44
CA HIS A 132 21.04 15.55 -23.59
C HIS A 132 20.50 14.17 -23.96
N ARG A 133 19.92 14.03 -25.16
CA ARG A 133 19.26 12.80 -25.59
C ARG A 133 20.18 11.57 -25.56
N ASP A 134 21.44 11.73 -25.86
CA ASP A 134 22.42 10.65 -25.86
C ASP A 134 22.71 10.07 -24.45
N ILE A 135 22.42 10.85 -23.41
CA ILE A 135 22.52 10.41 -21.99
C ILE A 135 21.17 9.87 -21.50
N LEU A 136 20.06 10.55 -21.85
CA LEU A 136 18.71 10.21 -21.33
C LEU A 136 18.09 9.02 -22.08
N ASP A 137 18.46 8.80 -23.34
CA ASP A 137 17.92 7.79 -24.26
C ASP A 137 19.08 7.18 -25.08
N PRO A 138 19.97 6.42 -24.41
CA PRO A 138 21.21 5.95 -25.06
C PRO A 138 20.98 4.87 -26.13
N ASP A 139 19.86 4.17 -26.14
CA ASP A 139 19.47 3.18 -27.14
C ASP A 139 18.63 3.77 -28.29
N GLY A 140 18.14 5.01 -28.13
CA GLY A 140 17.46 5.79 -29.16
C GLY A 140 16.02 5.32 -29.43
N ASP A 141 15.37 4.67 -28.47
CA ASP A 141 14.00 4.17 -28.64
C ASP A 141 12.93 5.25 -28.37
N GLY A 142 13.31 6.39 -27.80
CA GLY A 142 12.43 7.53 -27.50
C GLY A 142 11.74 7.45 -26.14
N PHE A 143 12.17 6.55 -25.27
CA PHE A 143 11.62 6.36 -23.93
C PHE A 143 12.70 6.55 -22.86
N ILE A 144 12.23 6.70 -21.61
CA ILE A 144 13.08 6.75 -20.43
C ILE A 144 12.60 5.73 -19.40
N ASP A 145 13.53 4.96 -18.83
CA ASP A 145 13.22 3.92 -17.86
C ASP A 145 13.17 4.48 -16.44
N CYS A 146 11.96 4.58 -15.89
CA CYS A 146 11.67 4.92 -14.50
C CYS A 146 10.95 3.76 -13.77
N GLY A 147 11.10 2.53 -14.25
CA GLY A 147 10.48 1.35 -13.67
C GLY A 147 11.11 0.90 -12.35
N GLY A 148 10.45 0.01 -11.61
CA GLY A 148 10.87 -0.40 -10.27
C GLY A 148 10.49 0.61 -9.18
N GLY A 149 11.17 0.57 -8.05
CA GLY A 149 10.85 1.39 -6.88
C GLY A 149 9.57 0.94 -6.16
N PHE A 150 9.09 1.76 -5.26
CA PHE A 150 7.92 1.44 -4.43
C PHE A 150 6.79 2.45 -4.62
N HIS A 151 5.56 1.99 -4.59
CA HIS A 151 4.42 2.85 -4.30
C HIS A 151 4.57 3.41 -2.87
N ASP A 152 4.12 4.64 -2.65
CA ASP A 152 4.33 5.33 -1.38
C ASP A 152 3.52 4.73 -0.23
N ALA A 153 2.21 4.75 -0.35
CA ALA A 153 1.27 4.38 0.70
C ALA A 153 0.24 3.36 0.18
N GLY A 154 -1.03 3.60 0.43
CA GLY A 154 -2.11 2.88 -0.24
C GLY A 154 -2.38 3.35 -1.66
N ASP A 155 -1.78 4.44 -2.09
CA ASP A 155 -1.76 4.96 -3.46
C ASP A 155 -0.68 4.27 -4.31
N HIS A 156 -0.54 4.73 -5.57
CA HIS A 156 0.40 4.10 -6.50
C HIS A 156 1.46 5.06 -7.04
N VAL A 157 1.56 6.27 -6.49
CA VAL A 157 2.61 7.22 -6.85
C VAL A 157 3.93 6.79 -6.20
N LYS A 158 5.03 6.98 -6.88
CA LYS A 158 6.38 6.91 -6.32
C LYS A 158 6.80 8.31 -5.89
N PHE A 159 6.45 8.70 -4.68
CA PHE A 159 6.83 10.00 -4.13
C PHE A 159 8.28 9.99 -3.65
N GLY A 160 9.02 11.03 -4.02
CA GLY A 160 10.46 11.10 -3.72
C GLY A 160 10.77 11.31 -2.26
N LEU A 161 10.12 12.27 -1.59
CA LEU A 161 10.47 12.67 -0.23
C LEU A 161 10.25 11.52 0.78
N PRO A 162 9.06 10.88 0.89
CA PRO A 162 8.90 9.73 1.76
C PRO A 162 9.72 8.53 1.31
N GLY A 163 9.91 8.32 0.00
CA GLY A 163 10.71 7.22 -0.53
C GLY A 163 12.19 7.32 -0.15
N THR A 164 12.81 8.50 -0.29
CA THR A 164 14.23 8.71 0.06
C THR A 164 14.45 8.65 1.57
N TYR A 165 13.52 9.17 2.36
CA TYR A 165 13.50 8.99 3.81
C TYR A 165 13.43 7.50 4.19
N ALA A 166 12.48 6.75 3.61
CA ALA A 166 12.30 5.34 3.91
C ALA A 166 13.56 4.53 3.59
N ALA A 167 14.11 4.70 2.39
CA ALA A 167 15.31 3.99 1.95
C ALA A 167 16.53 4.28 2.83
N SER A 168 16.78 5.57 3.16
CA SER A 168 17.90 5.95 4.01
C SER A 168 17.73 5.48 5.45
N THR A 169 16.50 5.49 5.99
CA THR A 169 16.21 5.03 7.37
C THR A 169 16.29 3.51 7.49
N LEU A 170 15.78 2.76 6.52
CA LEU A 170 15.97 1.30 6.44
C LEU A 170 17.46 0.94 6.35
N GLY A 171 18.17 1.62 5.45
CA GLY A 171 19.62 1.45 5.31
C GLY A 171 20.38 1.76 6.61
N TRP A 172 19.99 2.80 7.34
CA TRP A 172 20.53 3.14 8.65
C TRP A 172 20.27 2.05 9.68
N GLY A 173 19.01 1.59 9.83
CA GLY A 173 18.67 0.51 10.76
C GLY A 173 19.44 -0.77 10.47
N TYR A 174 19.60 -1.14 9.19
CA TYR A 174 20.41 -2.29 8.78
C TYR A 174 21.91 -2.10 9.06
N TYR A 175 22.45 -0.91 8.81
CA TYR A 175 23.84 -0.55 9.13
C TYR A 175 24.13 -0.69 10.62
N GLU A 176 23.24 -0.22 11.48
CA GLU A 176 23.44 -0.19 12.93
C GLU A 176 23.25 -1.56 13.58
N PHE A 177 22.27 -2.35 13.17
CA PHE A 177 21.79 -3.56 13.85
C PHE A 177 21.81 -4.81 12.97
N ARG A 178 22.78 -4.90 12.06
CA ARG A 178 22.90 -6.01 11.08
C ARG A 178 22.83 -7.41 11.69
N ASP A 179 23.36 -7.60 12.89
CA ASP A 179 23.37 -8.90 13.54
C ASP A 179 21.96 -9.37 13.93
N ALA A 180 21.02 -8.45 14.25
CA ALA A 180 19.62 -8.81 14.47
C ALA A 180 18.98 -9.46 13.24
N TYR A 181 19.21 -8.90 12.06
CA TYR A 181 18.66 -9.44 10.80
C TYR A 181 19.26 -10.83 10.46
N LYS A 182 20.54 -11.05 10.79
CA LYS A 182 21.16 -12.36 10.61
C LYS A 182 20.59 -13.40 11.57
N GLU A 183 20.43 -13.04 12.84
CA GLU A 183 19.95 -13.95 13.88
C GLU A 183 18.49 -14.31 13.68
N THR A 184 17.68 -13.39 13.19
CA THR A 184 16.26 -13.61 12.86
C THR A 184 16.04 -14.20 11.46
N GLY A 185 17.10 -14.34 10.64
CA GLY A 185 16.99 -14.88 9.28
C GLY A 185 16.32 -13.94 8.28
N THR A 186 16.21 -12.63 8.60
CA THR A 186 15.55 -11.60 7.76
C THR A 186 16.54 -10.80 6.90
N GLN A 187 17.83 -11.17 6.92
CA GLN A 187 18.90 -10.44 6.22
C GLN A 187 18.66 -10.36 4.71
N GLU A 188 18.41 -11.47 4.04
CA GLU A 188 18.20 -11.50 2.59
C GLU A 188 16.97 -10.64 2.19
N HIS A 189 15.96 -10.60 3.04
CA HIS A 189 14.74 -9.84 2.77
C HIS A 189 14.98 -8.32 2.86
N ILE A 190 15.65 -7.84 3.92
CA ILE A 190 15.99 -6.41 4.00
C ILE A 190 16.97 -5.98 2.91
N GLU A 191 17.94 -6.82 2.54
CA GLU A 191 18.86 -6.56 1.45
C GLU A 191 18.11 -6.43 0.10
N ASP A 192 17.14 -7.30 -0.19
CA ASP A 192 16.28 -7.22 -1.38
C ASP A 192 15.45 -5.91 -1.41
N ILE A 193 14.92 -5.48 -0.27
CA ILE A 193 14.20 -4.20 -0.16
C ILE A 193 15.14 -3.02 -0.43
N LEU A 194 16.34 -3.03 0.16
CA LEU A 194 17.33 -1.96 -0.03
C LEU A 194 17.80 -1.88 -1.49
N HIS A 195 18.01 -3.02 -2.14
CA HIS A 195 18.32 -3.06 -3.58
C HIS A 195 17.16 -2.46 -4.39
N TRP A 196 15.91 -2.85 -4.11
CA TRP A 196 14.75 -2.35 -4.87
C TRP A 196 14.57 -0.83 -4.81
N PHE A 197 14.86 -0.20 -3.65
CA PHE A 197 14.90 1.25 -3.52
C PHE A 197 16.08 1.87 -4.26
N ASN A 198 17.29 1.39 -3.96
CA ASN A 198 18.51 2.05 -4.43
C ASN A 198 18.78 1.81 -5.91
N ASP A 199 18.35 0.69 -6.47
CA ASP A 199 18.40 0.44 -7.92
C ASP A 199 17.53 1.45 -8.68
N PHE A 200 16.34 1.77 -8.16
CA PHE A 200 15.50 2.81 -8.73
C PHE A 200 16.20 4.18 -8.70
N TYR A 201 16.80 4.56 -7.56
CA TYR A 201 17.51 5.84 -7.46
C TYR A 201 18.78 5.87 -8.30
N MET A 202 19.55 4.79 -8.34
CA MET A 202 20.74 4.74 -9.18
C MET A 202 20.39 4.81 -10.66
N LYS A 203 19.38 4.08 -11.11
CA LYS A 203 18.88 4.12 -12.48
C LYS A 203 18.36 5.50 -12.87
N GLY A 204 17.61 6.14 -11.98
CA GLY A 204 17.06 7.48 -12.16
C GLY A 204 18.10 8.62 -12.07
N THR A 205 19.36 8.35 -11.74
CA THR A 205 20.43 9.33 -11.62
C THR A 205 21.30 9.36 -12.89
N TYR A 206 21.15 10.40 -13.69
CA TYR A 206 21.88 10.62 -14.93
C TYR A 206 23.02 11.60 -14.68
N LEU A 207 24.24 11.20 -15.07
CA LEU A 207 25.45 12.01 -14.91
C LEU A 207 25.94 12.49 -16.27
N ASP A 208 26.54 13.68 -16.29
CA ASP A 208 27.23 14.21 -17.46
C ASP A 208 28.64 13.56 -17.65
N GLU A 209 29.34 13.95 -18.68
CA GLU A 209 30.71 13.45 -18.99
C GLU A 209 31.74 13.75 -17.89
N ASP A 210 31.51 14.78 -17.07
CA ASP A 210 32.37 15.18 -15.93
C ASP A 210 31.95 14.47 -14.63
N GLY A 211 30.89 13.62 -14.65
CA GLY A 211 30.34 12.90 -13.50
C GLY A 211 29.47 13.75 -12.58
N LYS A 212 29.00 14.90 -13.05
CA LYS A 212 28.06 15.74 -12.32
C LYS A 212 26.62 15.34 -12.63
N LEU A 213 25.72 15.62 -11.70
CA LEU A 213 24.29 15.36 -11.91
C LEU A 213 23.76 16.21 -13.07
N LEU A 214 23.20 15.52 -14.05
CA LEU A 214 22.47 16.11 -15.18
C LEU A 214 20.96 16.14 -14.88
N ALA A 215 20.42 15.01 -14.46
CA ALA A 215 19.01 14.85 -14.12
C ALA A 215 18.83 13.74 -13.09
N PHE A 216 17.83 13.87 -12.21
CA PHE A 216 17.45 12.83 -11.23
C PHE A 216 15.94 12.65 -11.22
N CYS A 217 15.47 11.42 -11.51
CA CYS A 217 14.06 11.06 -11.42
C CYS A 217 13.66 10.89 -9.96
N TYR A 218 12.89 11.85 -9.42
CA TYR A 218 12.47 11.81 -8.02
C TYR A 218 11.01 11.38 -7.81
N GLN A 219 10.17 11.40 -8.85
CA GLN A 219 8.77 11.03 -8.73
C GLN A 219 8.24 10.43 -10.02
N VAL A 220 7.37 9.41 -9.90
CA VAL A 220 6.60 8.84 -11.02
C VAL A 220 5.14 8.72 -10.62
N GLY A 221 4.27 9.26 -11.47
CA GLY A 221 2.84 9.41 -11.19
C GLY A 221 2.50 10.81 -10.67
N GLU A 222 1.23 11.15 -10.68
CA GLU A 222 0.70 12.46 -10.25
C GLU A 222 -0.40 12.25 -9.23
N GLY A 223 -0.20 12.79 -8.01
CA GLY A 223 -0.98 12.48 -6.85
C GLY A 223 -2.47 12.78 -6.97
N ASN A 224 -2.86 13.95 -7.52
CA ASN A 224 -4.28 14.31 -7.64
C ASN A 224 -5.06 13.34 -8.55
N ASN A 225 -4.42 12.83 -9.60
CA ASN A 225 -5.08 11.88 -10.49
C ASN A 225 -5.12 10.50 -9.88
N ASP A 226 -3.98 10.05 -9.35
CA ASP A 226 -3.87 8.75 -8.71
C ASP A 226 -4.87 8.59 -7.56
N HIS A 227 -5.02 9.62 -6.71
CA HIS A 227 -5.96 9.61 -5.58
C HIS A 227 -7.44 9.53 -5.96
N ASN A 228 -7.79 9.65 -7.24
CA ASN A 228 -9.14 9.37 -7.72
C ASN A 228 -9.35 7.89 -8.11
N TYR A 229 -8.30 7.07 -8.06
CA TYR A 229 -8.34 5.66 -8.38
C TYR A 229 -8.35 4.82 -7.10
N TRP A 230 -9.32 3.92 -6.94
CA TRP A 230 -9.39 3.01 -5.78
C TRP A 230 -9.59 1.56 -6.23
N CYS A 231 -8.58 0.99 -6.85
CA CYS A 231 -8.48 -0.42 -7.22
C CYS A 231 -7.02 -0.87 -7.13
N PRO A 232 -6.72 -2.17 -7.23
CA PRO A 232 -5.34 -2.67 -7.23
C PRO A 232 -4.49 -2.06 -8.36
N PRO A 233 -3.18 -1.88 -8.15
CA PRO A 233 -2.29 -1.31 -9.17
C PRO A 233 -2.16 -2.17 -10.42
N GLU A 234 -2.37 -3.47 -10.31
CA GLU A 234 -2.41 -4.41 -11.42
C GLU A 234 -3.53 -4.11 -12.42
N LEU A 235 -4.58 -3.40 -11.97
CA LEU A 235 -5.71 -2.98 -12.80
C LEU A 235 -5.63 -1.51 -13.23
N GLN A 236 -4.63 -0.76 -12.80
CA GLN A 236 -4.39 0.62 -13.22
C GLN A 236 -3.60 0.65 -14.54
N ASP A 237 -4.20 0.09 -15.57
CA ASP A 237 -3.62 0.07 -16.92
C ASP A 237 -3.95 1.36 -17.69
N THR A 238 -2.93 2.09 -18.09
CA THR A 238 -3.07 3.37 -18.79
C THR A 238 -3.72 3.23 -20.16
N LYS A 239 -3.65 2.06 -20.79
CA LYS A 239 -4.35 1.78 -22.06
C LYS A 239 -5.86 1.73 -21.87
N MET A 240 -6.31 1.37 -20.67
CA MET A 240 -7.72 1.29 -20.29
C MET A 240 -8.18 2.59 -19.61
N LEU A 241 -7.30 3.23 -18.90
CA LEU A 241 -7.59 4.34 -17.99
C LEU A 241 -6.71 5.55 -18.35
N LEU A 242 -6.90 6.12 -19.53
CA LEU A 242 -6.10 7.24 -20.07
C LEU A 242 -5.92 8.42 -19.11
N ASN A 243 -6.85 8.63 -18.16
CA ASN A 243 -6.77 9.70 -17.18
C ASN A 243 -5.74 9.44 -16.06
N PHE A 244 -5.20 8.23 -15.97
CA PHE A 244 -4.25 7.82 -14.94
C PHE A 244 -2.83 7.63 -15.49
N ALA A 245 -2.48 8.37 -16.54
CA ALA A 245 -1.12 8.43 -17.06
C ALA A 245 -0.13 8.78 -15.95
N ARG A 246 1.06 8.19 -16.03
CA ARG A 246 2.11 8.28 -15.01
C ARG A 246 3.31 9.06 -15.53
N PRO A 247 3.31 10.40 -15.42
CA PRO A 247 4.46 11.22 -15.81
C PRO A 247 5.63 10.99 -14.84
N ALA A 248 6.86 11.21 -15.34
CA ALA A 248 8.05 11.23 -14.50
C ALA A 248 8.54 12.66 -14.27
N TYR A 249 8.98 12.94 -13.05
CA TYR A 249 9.48 14.26 -12.64
C TYR A 249 10.97 14.17 -12.30
N PHE A 250 11.74 15.08 -12.90
CA PHE A 250 13.18 15.13 -12.78
C PHE A 250 13.65 16.42 -12.13
N ALA A 251 14.60 16.30 -11.22
CA ALA A 251 15.41 17.41 -10.76
C ALA A 251 16.49 17.72 -11.81
N THR A 252 16.59 18.98 -12.21
CA THR A 252 17.63 19.53 -13.09
C THR A 252 18.00 20.93 -12.62
N THR A 253 18.98 21.58 -13.25
CA THR A 253 19.31 22.97 -12.94
C THR A 253 18.16 23.95 -13.19
N ASP A 254 17.23 23.62 -14.09
CA ASP A 254 16.04 24.44 -14.38
C ASP A 254 14.90 24.17 -13.38
N THR A 255 14.81 22.94 -12.88
CA THR A 255 13.82 22.49 -11.92
C THR A 255 14.52 21.77 -10.77
N PRO A 256 15.30 22.47 -9.95
CA PRO A 256 16.01 21.84 -8.86
C PRO A 256 15.02 21.25 -7.83
N ALA A 257 15.41 20.17 -7.18
CA ALA A 257 14.72 19.53 -6.07
C ALA A 257 15.81 19.11 -5.09
N SER A 258 16.41 20.10 -4.43
CA SER A 258 17.59 19.89 -3.56
C SER A 258 17.30 18.97 -2.38
N ASP A 259 16.09 19.03 -1.82
CA ASP A 259 15.57 18.15 -0.79
C ASP A 259 15.57 16.67 -1.25
N MET A 260 14.99 16.39 -2.42
CA MET A 260 14.93 15.04 -2.99
C MET A 260 16.32 14.52 -3.35
N CYS A 261 17.16 15.38 -3.95
CA CYS A 261 18.54 15.00 -4.31
C CYS A 261 19.38 14.70 -3.07
N ALA A 262 19.25 15.48 -1.99
CA ALA A 262 19.95 15.23 -0.74
C ALA A 262 19.44 13.98 -0.03
N GLY A 263 18.11 13.74 0.00
CA GLY A 263 17.53 12.52 0.55
C GLY A 263 18.01 11.26 -0.17
N ALA A 264 18.04 11.29 -1.51
CA ALA A 264 18.58 10.20 -2.32
C ALA A 264 20.08 10.00 -2.10
N ALA A 265 20.86 11.08 -1.96
CA ALA A 265 22.28 11.03 -1.64
C ALA A 265 22.53 10.32 -0.30
N ALA A 266 21.73 10.60 0.73
CA ALA A 266 21.82 9.91 2.01
C ALA A 266 21.55 8.42 1.88
N SER A 267 20.50 8.02 1.14
CA SER A 267 20.17 6.62 0.88
C SER A 267 21.30 5.89 0.17
N LEU A 268 21.81 6.45 -0.93
CA LEU A 268 22.89 5.84 -1.70
C LEU A 268 24.21 5.79 -0.93
N ALA A 269 24.50 6.77 -0.05
CA ALA A 269 25.68 6.76 0.80
C ALA A 269 25.63 5.64 1.85
N VAL A 270 24.48 5.45 2.54
CA VAL A 270 24.35 4.34 3.49
C VAL A 270 24.30 2.99 2.77
N ASN A 271 23.75 2.94 1.55
CA ASN A 271 23.77 1.76 0.68
C ASN A 271 25.20 1.30 0.39
N TYR A 272 26.11 2.22 0.06
CA TYR A 272 27.54 1.91 -0.07
C TYR A 272 28.09 1.20 1.17
N LEU A 273 27.82 1.73 2.37
CA LEU A 273 28.30 1.14 3.61
C LEU A 273 27.74 -0.27 3.86
N ASN A 274 26.52 -0.51 3.44
CA ASN A 274 25.86 -1.79 3.61
C ASN A 274 26.39 -2.87 2.67
N PHE A 275 26.80 -2.51 1.46
CA PHE A 275 27.15 -3.48 0.40
C PHE A 275 28.63 -3.48 -0.04
N LYS A 276 29.45 -2.54 0.42
CA LYS A 276 30.85 -2.42 -0.03
C LYS A 276 31.71 -3.66 0.15
N ASP A 277 31.39 -4.51 1.13
CA ASP A 277 32.14 -5.72 1.42
C ASP A 277 31.62 -6.96 0.66
N THR A 278 30.36 -6.95 0.24
CA THR A 278 29.70 -8.06 -0.48
C THR A 278 29.58 -7.79 -1.98
N GLU A 279 29.31 -6.55 -2.36
CA GLU A 279 29.04 -6.08 -3.74
C GLU A 279 29.80 -4.80 -4.06
N PRO A 280 31.15 -4.84 -4.09
CA PRO A 280 31.97 -3.63 -4.13
C PRO A 280 31.78 -2.75 -5.37
N GLU A 281 31.49 -3.32 -6.55
CA GLU A 281 31.26 -2.54 -7.78
C GLU A 281 29.92 -1.78 -7.71
N TYR A 282 28.87 -2.44 -7.27
CA TYR A 282 27.56 -1.86 -7.02
C TYR A 282 27.62 -0.74 -5.97
N ALA A 283 28.28 -1.00 -4.85
CA ALA A 283 28.44 -0.03 -3.78
C ALA A 283 29.23 1.21 -4.25
N GLU A 284 30.32 1.02 -5.00
CA GLU A 284 31.11 2.15 -5.51
C GLU A 284 30.30 3.05 -6.46
N GLU A 285 29.48 2.46 -7.34
CA GLU A 285 28.55 3.21 -8.20
C GLU A 285 27.56 3.99 -7.35
N SER A 286 27.01 3.36 -6.31
CA SER A 286 26.09 4.00 -5.36
C SER A 286 26.73 5.23 -4.70
N LEU A 287 27.98 5.11 -4.23
CA LEU A 287 28.71 6.23 -3.63
C LEU A 287 29.00 7.37 -4.60
N GLN A 288 29.39 7.06 -5.85
CA GLN A 288 29.63 8.08 -6.87
C GLN A 288 28.36 8.88 -7.16
N LYS A 289 27.21 8.22 -7.32
CA LYS A 289 25.93 8.87 -7.53
C LYS A 289 25.48 9.66 -6.28
N ALA A 290 25.71 9.14 -5.08
CA ALA A 290 25.47 9.86 -3.84
C ALA A 290 26.23 11.20 -3.77
N ILE A 291 27.50 11.20 -4.12
CA ILE A 291 28.33 12.43 -4.14
C ILE A 291 27.78 13.41 -5.18
N ALA A 292 27.48 12.95 -6.39
CA ALA A 292 26.94 13.82 -7.44
C ALA A 292 25.61 14.47 -7.07
N LEU A 293 24.70 13.70 -6.45
CA LEU A 293 23.42 14.19 -5.94
C LEU A 293 23.61 15.22 -4.82
N TYR A 294 24.50 14.94 -3.87
CA TYR A 294 24.80 15.87 -2.78
C TYR A 294 25.43 17.18 -3.31
N ASP A 295 26.42 17.10 -4.21
CA ASP A 295 27.06 18.28 -4.78
C ASP A 295 26.04 19.15 -5.54
N PHE A 296 25.12 18.51 -6.29
CA PHE A 296 24.03 19.21 -6.97
C PHE A 296 23.07 19.87 -5.96
N ALA A 297 22.64 19.13 -4.95
CA ALA A 297 21.75 19.65 -3.91
C ALA A 297 22.36 20.86 -3.21
N LYS A 298 23.65 20.78 -2.86
CA LYS A 298 24.42 21.87 -2.25
C LYS A 298 24.58 23.06 -3.20
N GLU A 299 24.80 22.85 -4.50
CA GLU A 299 24.93 23.91 -5.49
C GLU A 299 23.62 24.65 -5.73
N THR A 300 22.50 23.92 -5.71
CA THR A 300 21.15 24.47 -5.93
C THR A 300 20.49 24.94 -4.63
N HIS A 301 21.06 24.57 -3.48
CA HIS A 301 20.59 25.01 -2.16
C HIS A 301 20.54 26.53 -2.07
N LYS A 302 19.42 27.06 -1.57
CA LYS A 302 19.25 28.46 -1.25
C LYS A 302 18.88 28.65 0.22
N GLU A 303 18.94 29.89 0.69
CA GLU A 303 18.44 30.22 2.02
C GLU A 303 16.92 30.03 2.11
N ALA A 304 16.42 29.79 3.32
CA ALA A 304 15.02 29.46 3.60
C ALA A 304 13.98 30.43 2.99
N GLU A 305 14.38 31.70 2.76
CA GLU A 305 13.50 32.72 2.14
C GLU A 305 13.19 32.39 0.68
N ASP A 306 14.08 31.67 0.02
CA ASP A 306 13.98 31.30 -1.40
C ASP A 306 13.70 29.80 -1.60
N SER A 307 13.40 29.07 -0.53
CA SER A 307 13.28 27.61 -0.54
C SER A 307 12.29 27.07 -1.56
N ASN A 308 11.18 27.78 -1.79
CA ASN A 308 10.17 27.39 -2.77
C ASN A 308 10.65 27.41 -4.23
N GLU A 309 11.85 27.91 -4.52
CA GLU A 309 12.41 27.90 -5.86
C GLU A 309 13.35 26.73 -6.13
N VAL A 310 13.75 26.00 -5.09
CA VAL A 310 14.71 24.90 -5.15
C VAL A 310 14.19 23.57 -4.65
N LEU A 311 13.10 23.58 -3.90
CA LEU A 311 12.43 22.37 -3.41
C LEU A 311 11.56 21.75 -4.50
N SER A 312 11.24 20.48 -4.33
CA SER A 312 10.22 19.83 -5.12
C SER A 312 8.89 20.55 -4.97
N LEU A 313 8.30 21.02 -6.05
CA LEU A 313 7.13 21.87 -6.01
C LEU A 313 5.80 21.12 -5.90
N GLY A 314 5.84 19.78 -5.70
CA GLY A 314 4.64 18.98 -5.60
C GLY A 314 3.71 19.19 -6.80
N TYR A 315 4.16 18.86 -8.00
CA TYR A 315 3.29 18.77 -9.20
C TYR A 315 2.08 17.86 -8.98
N ASP A 316 2.12 17.13 -7.89
CA ASP A 316 1.15 16.21 -7.34
C ASP A 316 0.01 16.86 -6.53
N GLY A 317 -0.05 18.18 -6.45
CA GLY A 317 -1.05 18.90 -5.66
C GLY A 317 -0.60 19.23 -4.24
N GLY A 318 0.67 19.01 -3.91
CA GLY A 318 1.28 19.40 -2.64
C GLY A 318 1.10 18.34 -1.54
N PHE A 319 1.03 17.06 -1.88
CA PHE A 319 0.97 15.97 -0.91
C PHE A 319 2.23 15.91 -0.07
N TYR A 320 3.41 16.05 -0.70
CA TYR A 320 4.70 16.06 -0.05
C TYR A 320 5.52 17.27 -0.49
N THR A 321 5.56 18.27 0.35
CA THR A 321 6.37 19.48 0.14
C THR A 321 7.20 19.70 1.39
N SER A 322 8.51 19.65 1.29
CA SER A 322 9.38 19.89 2.43
C SER A 322 9.33 21.35 2.88
N SER A 323 9.57 21.56 4.16
CA SER A 323 9.60 22.90 4.77
C SER A 323 10.88 23.64 4.41
N TYR A 324 11.97 22.91 4.18
CA TYR A 324 13.31 23.37 3.82
C TYR A 324 14.18 22.14 3.51
N ASP A 325 15.41 22.29 3.06
CA ASP A 325 16.33 21.23 2.63
C ASP A 325 17.61 21.09 3.48
N TYR A 326 17.71 21.84 4.58
CA TYR A 326 18.92 21.89 5.44
C TYR A 326 19.20 20.59 6.14
N ASP A 327 18.19 19.86 6.53
CA ASP A 327 18.32 18.59 7.25
C ASP A 327 18.57 17.42 6.31
N GLU A 328 17.98 17.37 5.12
CA GLU A 328 18.34 16.37 4.08
C GLU A 328 19.79 16.55 3.66
N LEU A 329 20.25 17.80 3.45
CA LEU A 329 21.65 18.10 3.19
C LEU A 329 22.56 17.67 4.34
N ALA A 330 22.19 17.95 5.58
CA ALA A 330 22.94 17.51 6.76
C ALA A 330 22.93 15.98 6.88
N TRP A 331 21.80 15.32 6.57
CA TRP A 331 21.67 13.87 6.59
C TRP A 331 22.56 13.19 5.57
N ALA A 332 22.58 13.70 4.33
CA ALA A 332 23.53 13.23 3.31
C ALA A 332 24.99 13.46 3.73
N ALA A 333 25.29 14.64 4.26
CA ALA A 333 26.65 15.01 4.66
C ALA A 333 27.22 14.10 5.77
N VAL A 334 26.44 13.74 6.82
CA VAL A 334 26.93 12.81 7.85
C VAL A 334 27.26 11.44 7.28
N TRP A 335 26.44 10.91 6.36
CA TRP A 335 26.71 9.64 5.71
C TRP A 335 27.91 9.70 4.77
N LEU A 336 28.05 10.76 3.98
CA LEU A 336 29.21 10.95 3.11
C LEU A 336 30.51 11.12 3.90
N LYS A 337 30.48 11.77 5.08
CA LYS A 337 31.63 11.78 6.01
C LYS A 337 31.99 10.36 6.43
N ILE A 338 31.03 9.53 6.80
CA ILE A 338 31.30 8.14 7.22
C ILE A 338 31.85 7.30 6.04
N CYS A 339 31.36 7.52 4.83
CA CYS A 339 31.83 6.83 3.63
C CYS A 339 33.25 7.21 3.23
N THR A 340 33.58 8.51 3.26
CA THR A 340 34.78 9.07 2.61
C THR A 340 35.85 9.55 3.58
N ASP A 341 35.53 9.69 4.85
CA ASP A 341 36.37 10.30 5.91
C ASP A 341 36.80 11.76 5.64
N LYS A 342 36.12 12.49 4.76
CA LYS A 342 36.41 13.89 4.47
C LYS A 342 35.69 14.82 5.43
N ASP A 343 36.43 15.75 6.05
CA ASP A 343 35.89 16.69 7.03
C ASP A 343 34.99 17.76 6.39
N GLU A 344 35.14 18.04 5.08
CA GLU A 344 34.33 19.03 4.38
C GLU A 344 32.84 18.87 4.56
N TYR A 345 32.32 17.62 4.63
CA TYR A 345 30.92 17.34 4.84
C TYR A 345 30.43 17.76 6.24
N ILE A 346 31.30 17.64 7.26
CA ILE A 346 30.96 18.11 8.60
C ILE A 346 31.07 19.63 8.68
N ASP A 347 32.06 20.22 8.01
CA ASP A 347 32.21 21.67 7.93
C ASP A 347 30.96 22.32 7.28
N ASP A 348 30.35 21.68 6.28
CA ASP A 348 29.12 22.14 5.69
C ASP A 348 27.95 22.21 6.69
N ILE A 349 27.94 21.33 7.70
CA ILE A 349 26.89 21.31 8.72
C ILE A 349 27.16 22.36 9.80
N ILE A 350 28.40 22.40 10.36
CA ILE A 350 28.70 23.11 11.60
C ILE A 350 29.40 24.46 11.41
N ALA A 351 29.67 24.88 10.17
CA ALA A 351 30.42 26.12 9.90
C ALA A 351 29.81 27.33 10.58
N VAL A 352 30.71 28.21 11.09
CA VAL A 352 30.36 29.46 11.73
C VAL A 352 31.22 30.62 11.20
N ASP A 353 30.67 31.82 11.15
CA ASP A 353 31.43 33.04 10.88
C ASP A 353 32.03 33.57 12.17
N THR A 354 33.35 33.36 12.34
CA THR A 354 34.06 33.80 13.51
C THR A 354 34.36 35.33 13.52
N SER A 355 34.05 36.02 12.43
CA SER A 355 34.25 37.49 12.32
C SER A 355 33.11 38.32 12.90
N GLU A 356 31.92 37.75 12.99
CA GLU A 356 30.72 38.39 13.53
C GLU A 356 30.25 37.65 14.79
N LEU A 357 30.09 38.40 15.88
CA LEU A 357 29.44 37.90 17.09
C LEU A 357 27.95 38.29 17.05
N THR A 358 27.12 37.34 17.44
CA THR A 358 25.67 37.59 17.66
C THR A 358 25.50 38.58 18.83
N GLU A 359 24.32 39.15 18.99
CA GLU A 359 23.97 40.04 20.11
C GLU A 359 24.18 39.34 21.49
N THR A 360 24.14 38.03 21.51
CA THR A 360 24.32 37.18 22.70
C THR A 360 25.80 36.78 22.92
N GLY A 361 26.70 37.07 21.98
CA GLY A 361 28.14 36.82 22.09
C GLY A 361 28.62 35.50 21.51
N GLY A 362 27.76 34.72 20.89
CA GLY A 362 28.09 33.53 20.09
C GLY A 362 28.53 33.88 18.67
N TYR A 363 28.94 32.88 17.90
CA TYR A 363 29.23 33.03 16.48
C TYR A 363 27.98 32.79 15.64
N LYS A 364 27.87 33.47 14.48
CA LYS A 364 26.80 33.26 13.50
C LYS A 364 27.06 31.96 12.76
N TYR A 365 26.06 31.08 12.73
CA TYR A 365 26.11 29.84 11.92
C TYR A 365 26.04 30.18 10.44
N THR A 366 26.89 29.53 9.65
CA THR A 366 26.88 29.59 8.16
C THR A 366 26.68 28.24 7.52
N GLY A 367 26.88 27.15 8.26
CA GLY A 367 26.54 25.79 7.83
C GLY A 367 25.06 25.46 8.06
N TYR A 368 24.67 24.22 7.75
CA TYR A 368 23.26 23.79 7.77
C TYR A 368 22.60 23.93 9.15
N LEU A 369 23.35 23.84 10.24
CA LEU A 369 22.84 24.12 11.59
C LEU A 369 22.26 25.53 11.74
N LYS A 370 22.56 26.47 10.82
CA LYS A 370 21.96 27.80 10.81
C LYS A 370 20.44 27.72 10.92
N ARG A 371 19.83 26.76 10.21
CA ARG A 371 18.36 26.63 10.16
C ARG A 371 17.73 26.45 11.53
N ILE A 372 18.34 25.65 12.40
CA ILE A 372 17.80 25.37 13.74
C ILE A 372 18.36 26.29 14.82
N MET A 373 19.60 26.74 14.67
CA MET A 373 20.28 27.55 15.69
C MET A 373 19.91 29.03 15.68
N GLU A 374 19.52 29.57 14.53
CA GLU A 374 19.11 30.94 14.34
C GLU A 374 17.60 31.16 14.29
N THR A 375 16.82 30.07 14.25
CA THR A 375 15.37 30.18 14.19
C THR A 375 14.82 30.46 15.59
N THR A 376 14.07 31.56 15.72
CA THR A 376 13.34 31.93 16.94
C THR A 376 11.88 31.49 16.84
N GLY A 377 11.32 30.95 17.92
CA GLY A 377 9.90 30.67 18.01
C GLY A 377 9.53 29.19 17.88
N SER A 378 8.37 28.88 17.30
CA SER A 378 7.69 27.58 17.35
C SER A 378 8.27 26.45 16.48
N THR A 379 9.40 26.62 15.85
CA THR A 379 10.02 25.63 14.95
C THR A 379 10.90 24.60 15.66
N TRP A 380 11.01 24.66 16.98
CA TRP A 380 11.69 23.65 17.79
C TRP A 380 11.19 22.23 17.58
N GLN A 381 9.92 22.06 17.19
CA GLN A 381 9.31 20.78 16.88
C GLN A 381 10.07 19.99 15.81
N ASN A 382 10.66 20.69 14.87
CA ASN A 382 11.35 20.08 13.76
C ASN A 382 12.71 19.46 14.15
N ILE A 383 13.23 19.78 15.31
CA ILE A 383 14.50 19.21 15.81
C ILE A 383 14.32 17.80 16.36
N TRP A 384 13.11 17.50 16.82
CA TRP A 384 12.81 16.30 17.59
C TRP A 384 12.40 15.11 16.75
N VAL A 385 12.22 15.31 15.48
CA VAL A 385 11.59 14.35 14.62
C VAL A 385 12.60 13.74 13.67
N HIS A 386 12.39 12.48 13.32
CA HIS A 386 13.00 11.83 12.18
C HIS A 386 11.86 11.26 11.33
N CYS A 387 11.44 12.00 10.31
CA CYS A 387 10.35 11.65 9.40
C CYS A 387 10.62 12.26 8.00
N TRP A 388 9.74 12.04 7.06
CA TRP A 388 9.92 12.47 5.67
C TRP A 388 10.10 14.00 5.49
N ASP A 389 9.49 14.86 6.34
CA ASP A 389 9.63 16.33 6.30
C ASP A 389 10.79 16.84 7.18
N THR A 390 11.35 15.99 8.02
CA THR A 390 12.39 16.42 8.98
C THR A 390 13.23 15.25 9.46
N VAL A 391 14.52 15.28 9.19
CA VAL A 391 15.48 14.21 9.54
C VAL A 391 16.51 14.61 10.61
N TRP A 392 16.34 15.73 11.29
CA TRP A 392 17.27 16.21 12.32
C TRP A 392 17.53 15.20 13.45
N GLY A 393 16.54 14.37 13.81
CA GLY A 393 16.74 13.30 14.80
C GLY A 393 17.85 12.34 14.39
N GLY A 394 17.83 11.87 13.16
CA GLY A 394 18.87 11.03 12.57
C GLY A 394 20.20 11.77 12.39
N VAL A 395 20.15 13.04 11.96
CA VAL A 395 21.36 13.87 11.82
C VAL A 395 22.12 13.93 13.13
N PHE A 396 21.48 14.28 14.25
CA PHE A 396 22.17 14.36 15.54
C PHE A 396 22.59 13.00 16.09
N ALA A 397 21.85 11.93 15.78
CA ALA A 397 22.25 10.58 16.13
C ALA A 397 23.59 10.16 15.49
N LYS A 398 23.90 10.70 14.30
CA LYS A 398 25.19 10.44 13.60
C LYS A 398 26.22 11.57 13.80
N LEU A 399 25.79 12.82 13.91
CA LEU A 399 26.69 13.97 14.08
C LEU A 399 27.38 13.96 15.43
N ALA A 400 26.66 13.66 16.52
CA ALA A 400 27.19 13.69 17.88
C ALA A 400 28.40 12.76 18.06
N PRO A 401 28.38 11.47 17.68
CA PRO A 401 29.57 10.61 17.76
C PRO A 401 30.68 11.00 16.79
N ILE A 402 30.39 11.64 15.65
CA ILE A 402 31.41 12.10 14.69
C ILE A 402 32.15 13.30 15.21
N THR A 403 31.46 14.30 15.73
CA THR A 403 32.07 15.55 16.22
C THR A 403 32.62 15.44 17.64
N ASP A 404 32.07 14.51 18.43
CA ASP A 404 32.29 14.39 19.88
C ASP A 404 32.15 15.75 20.61
N ASN A 405 31.19 16.57 20.08
CA ASN A 405 30.96 17.93 20.60
C ASN A 405 29.83 17.90 21.63
N GLU A 406 30.06 18.58 22.78
CA GLU A 406 29.07 18.63 23.85
C GLU A 406 27.70 19.19 23.40
N ARG A 407 27.71 20.18 22.48
CA ARG A 407 26.48 20.72 21.89
C ARG A 407 25.66 19.62 21.17
N ASP A 408 26.30 18.80 20.32
CA ASP A 408 25.63 17.82 19.47
C ASP A 408 25.10 16.66 20.33
N TRP A 409 25.91 16.20 21.29
CA TRP A 409 25.47 15.23 22.30
C TRP A 409 24.34 15.76 23.17
N PHE A 410 24.35 17.05 23.51
CA PHE A 410 23.28 17.67 24.29
C PHE A 410 21.96 17.65 23.49
N ILE A 411 21.97 18.06 22.22
CA ILE A 411 20.78 18.10 21.38
C ILE A 411 20.24 16.69 21.16
N PHE A 412 21.10 15.72 20.86
CA PHE A 412 20.69 14.32 20.70
C PHE A 412 20.00 13.79 21.96
N ARG A 413 20.63 13.94 23.10
CA ARG A 413 20.09 13.49 24.39
C ARG A 413 18.82 14.22 24.78
N TRP A 414 18.79 15.55 24.62
CA TRP A 414 17.61 16.35 24.93
C TRP A 414 16.40 15.97 24.08
N ASN A 415 16.59 15.66 22.79
CA ASN A 415 15.56 15.09 21.94
C ASN A 415 14.94 13.84 22.58
N LEU A 416 15.76 12.90 23.04
CA LEU A 416 15.29 11.67 23.67
C LEU A 416 14.65 11.90 25.05
N GLU A 417 15.12 12.88 25.82
CA GLU A 417 14.47 13.30 27.06
C GLU A 417 13.07 13.87 26.80
N PHE A 418 12.90 14.66 25.73
CA PHE A 418 11.61 15.20 25.33
C PHE A 418 10.60 14.08 24.99
N TRP A 419 11.01 13.10 24.19
CA TRP A 419 10.17 11.98 23.81
C TRP A 419 9.82 11.04 24.96
N SER A 420 10.82 10.63 25.71
CA SER A 420 10.65 9.64 26.79
C SER A 420 10.00 10.23 28.05
N GLY A 421 10.18 11.51 28.30
CA GLY A 421 9.90 12.13 29.59
C GLY A 421 10.82 11.65 30.70
N LYS A 422 11.97 11.03 30.36
CA LYS A 422 12.94 10.46 31.30
C LYS A 422 14.22 11.30 31.24
N PRO A 423 14.41 12.31 32.12
CA PRO A 423 15.64 13.12 32.14
C PRO A 423 16.85 12.24 32.47
N HIS A 424 17.89 12.33 31.66
CA HIS A 424 19.14 11.58 31.85
C HIS A 424 20.23 12.39 32.55
N LEU A 425 20.46 13.62 32.10
CA LEU A 425 21.41 14.51 32.69
C LEU A 425 20.78 15.89 32.88
N LYS A 426 21.14 16.53 33.98
CA LYS A 426 20.80 17.94 34.13
C LYS A 426 21.64 18.74 33.14
N CYS A 427 21.01 19.65 32.43
CA CYS A 427 21.71 20.63 31.58
C CYS A 427 22.60 21.61 32.36
N ALA A 428 22.68 21.45 33.67
CA ALA A 428 23.51 22.30 34.55
C ALA A 428 25.00 22.12 34.23
N GLY A 429 25.61 23.15 33.62
CA GLY A 429 27.03 23.22 33.35
C GLY A 429 27.41 23.17 31.88
N LEU A 430 26.45 23.21 30.99
CA LEU A 430 26.74 23.50 29.57
C LEU A 430 27.48 24.84 29.49
N ALA A 431 28.59 24.87 28.76
CA ALA A 431 29.41 26.06 28.62
C ALA A 431 28.57 27.24 28.10
N ASP A 432 28.90 28.45 28.53
CA ASP A 432 28.22 29.68 28.08
C ASP A 432 28.08 29.80 26.55
N GLU A 433 28.91 29.07 25.80
CA GLU A 433 28.87 28.99 24.34
C GLU A 433 27.58 28.32 23.77
N ILE A 434 27.01 27.28 24.45
CA ILE A 434 25.76 26.66 24.06
C ILE A 434 24.57 27.54 24.46
N TRP A 435 24.67 28.22 25.61
CA TRP A 435 23.64 29.14 26.10
C TRP A 435 23.61 30.48 25.35
N ASN A 436 24.65 30.79 24.61
CA ASN A 436 24.66 31.96 23.72
C ASN A 436 23.96 31.71 22.40
N MET A 437 23.49 30.48 22.15
CA MET A 437 22.53 30.27 21.10
C MET A 437 21.24 31.01 21.44
N ASP A 438 20.71 31.78 20.51
CA ASP A 438 19.45 32.51 20.65
C ASP A 438 18.22 31.55 20.63
N TYR A 439 18.42 30.39 21.27
CA TYR A 439 17.46 29.30 21.24
C TYR A 439 16.73 29.26 22.59
N GLN A 440 15.53 29.87 22.62
CA GLN A 440 14.79 30.10 23.87
C GLN A 440 14.45 28.79 24.61
N HIS A 441 14.18 27.71 23.87
CA HIS A 441 13.81 26.41 24.47
C HIS A 441 14.96 25.77 25.29
N ILE A 442 16.18 25.89 24.83
CA ILE A 442 17.33 25.39 25.60
C ILE A 442 17.46 26.14 26.93
N LYS A 443 17.19 27.43 26.91
CA LYS A 443 17.18 28.28 28.10
C LYS A 443 16.05 27.93 29.07
N ASP A 444 14.87 27.60 28.52
CA ASP A 444 13.68 27.25 29.30
C ASP A 444 13.83 25.90 30.02
N ILE A 445 14.54 24.93 29.42
CA ILE A 445 14.87 23.65 30.07
C ILE A 445 15.75 23.84 31.29
N ASP A 446 16.82 24.68 31.21
CA ASP A 446 17.67 24.94 32.35
C ASP A 446 16.95 25.71 33.47
N ALA A 447 15.94 26.50 33.12
CA ALA A 447 15.08 27.15 34.11
C ALA A 447 14.14 26.20 34.85
N GLY A 448 14.12 24.93 34.46
CA GLY A 448 13.29 23.87 35.07
C GLY A 448 11.87 23.80 34.49
N ASP A 449 11.63 24.47 33.39
CA ASP A 449 10.35 24.42 32.65
C ASP A 449 10.49 23.43 31.52
N THR A 450 10.51 22.11 31.90
CA THR A 450 10.63 21.01 30.92
C THR A 450 9.26 20.69 30.33
N THR A 451 9.05 21.04 29.06
CA THR A 451 7.92 20.56 28.29
C THR A 451 8.30 19.22 27.66
N TYR A 452 7.63 18.16 28.08
CA TYR A 452 7.74 16.84 27.45
C TYR A 452 6.64 16.68 26.39
N ILE A 453 6.84 15.71 25.50
CA ILE A 453 5.81 15.34 24.51
C ILE A 453 4.51 14.95 25.22
N ALA A 454 3.38 15.28 24.60
CA ALA A 454 2.08 14.82 25.08
C ALA A 454 2.00 13.28 25.04
N LYS A 455 1.27 12.68 25.97
CA LYS A 455 1.06 11.23 26.04
C LYS A 455 -0.43 10.94 26.13
N THR A 456 -0.83 9.81 25.54
CA THR A 456 -2.15 9.25 25.77
C THR A 456 -2.32 8.82 27.23
N PRO A 457 -3.52 8.55 27.73
CA PRO A 457 -3.76 8.00 29.07
C PRO A 457 -2.95 6.74 29.38
N ALA A 458 -2.75 5.85 28.39
CA ALA A 458 -1.93 4.65 28.55
C ALA A 458 -0.43 4.87 28.38
N GLY A 459 0.01 6.11 28.11
CA GLY A 459 1.44 6.49 28.09
C GLY A 459 2.10 6.48 26.73
N PHE A 460 1.34 6.31 25.64
CA PHE A 460 1.86 6.39 24.28
C PHE A 460 2.23 7.84 23.95
N ALA A 461 3.43 8.07 23.43
CA ALA A 461 3.90 9.42 23.09
C ALA A 461 3.22 9.91 21.81
N MET A 462 2.61 11.09 21.86
CA MET A 462 1.75 11.64 20.80
C MET A 462 2.30 12.96 20.28
N LEU A 463 3.00 12.91 19.15
CA LEU A 463 3.42 14.12 18.44
C LEU A 463 2.30 14.68 17.57
N ASN A 464 1.66 13.80 16.81
CA ASN A 464 0.57 14.10 15.90
C ASN A 464 -0.37 12.88 15.86
N GLU A 465 -1.67 13.08 15.78
CA GLU A 465 -2.64 11.98 15.62
C GLU A 465 -2.56 11.35 14.22
N TYR A 466 -2.14 12.11 13.21
CA TYR A 466 -1.91 11.58 11.88
C TYR A 466 -0.60 10.79 11.84
N GLY A 467 -0.70 9.46 11.83
CA GLY A 467 0.46 8.58 11.78
C GLY A 467 1.29 8.57 13.07
N SER A 468 0.68 8.53 14.25
CA SER A 468 1.37 8.61 15.54
C SER A 468 2.43 7.53 15.73
N CYS A 469 2.22 6.31 15.21
CA CYS A 469 3.14 5.19 15.35
C CYS A 469 4.49 5.44 14.67
N ARG A 470 4.51 6.06 13.47
CA ARG A 470 5.77 6.30 12.73
C ARG A 470 6.74 7.18 13.51
N TYR A 471 6.24 8.21 14.18
CA TYR A 471 7.08 9.12 14.97
C TYR A 471 7.67 8.45 16.22
N ASN A 472 6.87 7.60 16.90
CA ASN A 472 7.32 6.84 18.06
C ASN A 472 8.44 5.88 17.69
N THR A 473 8.30 5.11 16.64
CA THR A 473 9.29 4.12 16.19
C THR A 473 10.58 4.80 15.71
N ALA A 474 10.47 5.97 15.08
CA ALA A 474 11.65 6.77 14.70
C ALA A 474 12.42 7.30 15.92
N ALA A 475 11.71 7.77 16.94
CA ALA A 475 12.33 8.17 18.21
C ALA A 475 12.92 6.95 18.95
N GLY A 476 12.29 5.77 18.85
CA GLY A 476 12.80 4.50 19.37
C GLY A 476 14.12 4.10 18.72
N LEU A 477 14.20 4.16 17.40
CA LEU A 477 15.45 3.91 16.66
C LEU A 477 16.57 4.88 17.09
N CYS A 478 16.26 6.18 17.24
CA CYS A 478 17.21 7.15 17.76
C CYS A 478 17.69 6.81 19.19
N ALA A 479 16.78 6.34 20.05
CA ALA A 479 17.10 5.91 21.41
C ALA A 479 18.05 4.69 21.43
N ALA A 480 17.80 3.73 20.51
CA ALA A 480 18.63 2.55 20.36
C ALA A 480 20.05 2.90 19.88
N VAL A 481 20.17 3.84 18.93
CA VAL A 481 21.48 4.34 18.46
C VAL A 481 22.19 5.10 19.56
N TYR A 482 21.49 5.93 20.36
CA TYR A 482 22.08 6.59 21.52
C TYR A 482 22.72 5.59 22.50
N ARG A 483 22.00 4.52 22.84
CA ARG A 483 22.52 3.46 23.69
C ARG A 483 23.77 2.80 23.09
N LYS A 484 23.74 2.48 21.81
CA LYS A 484 24.86 1.87 21.09
C LYS A 484 26.12 2.75 21.14
N GLU A 485 25.99 4.04 20.85
CA GLU A 485 27.10 4.99 20.77
C GLU A 485 27.67 5.34 22.16
N THR A 486 26.84 5.30 23.21
CA THR A 486 27.25 5.59 24.58
C THR A 486 27.64 4.36 25.40
N ALA A 487 27.50 3.14 24.87
CA ALA A 487 27.77 1.88 25.59
C ALA A 487 29.23 1.72 26.09
N ASN A 488 30.17 2.50 25.57
CA ASN A 488 31.58 2.48 25.99
C ASN A 488 31.86 3.40 27.19
N ASP A 489 30.95 4.25 27.58
CA ASP A 489 31.01 5.03 28.78
C ASP A 489 30.78 4.13 30.01
N ASN A 490 31.42 4.42 31.11
CA ASN A 490 31.42 3.55 32.30
C ASN A 490 30.05 3.37 32.98
N GLU A 491 29.00 4.00 32.48
CA GLU A 491 27.60 3.88 32.88
C GLU A 491 26.71 3.83 31.66
N GLU A 492 26.33 2.62 31.24
CA GLU A 492 25.31 2.40 30.21
C GLU A 492 23.95 2.95 30.69
N TYR A 493 23.41 3.93 29.96
CA TYR A 493 22.05 4.43 30.25
C TYR A 493 21.01 3.76 29.35
N THR A 494 20.11 3.00 29.96
CA THR A 494 19.09 2.23 29.24
C THR A 494 17.71 2.91 29.19
N GLY A 495 17.52 3.99 29.95
CA GLY A 495 16.18 4.56 30.15
C GLY A 495 15.48 5.04 28.90
N PHE A 496 16.21 5.38 27.84
CA PHE A 496 15.62 5.74 26.55
C PHE A 496 15.18 4.50 25.76
N THR A 497 15.97 3.44 25.76
CA THR A 497 15.59 2.17 25.13
C THR A 497 14.52 1.42 25.92
N ASP A 498 14.53 1.51 27.28
CA ASP A 498 13.44 1.00 28.10
C ASP A 498 12.10 1.69 27.73
N TRP A 499 12.14 3.00 27.47
CA TRP A 499 10.98 3.73 26.97
C TRP A 499 10.59 3.27 25.55
N ALA A 500 11.54 3.08 24.65
CA ALA A 500 11.27 2.61 23.29
C ALA A 500 10.62 1.20 23.30
N GLU A 501 11.10 0.30 24.20
CA GLU A 501 10.48 -1.01 24.44
C GLU A 501 9.02 -0.85 24.88
N GLU A 502 8.74 0.00 25.89
CA GLU A 502 7.39 0.30 26.37
C GLU A 502 6.47 0.78 25.23
N GLN A 503 6.98 1.66 24.32
CA GLN A 503 6.21 2.16 23.18
C GLN A 503 5.97 1.08 22.12
N MET A 504 6.97 0.26 21.81
CA MET A 504 6.83 -0.85 20.87
C MET A 504 5.87 -1.92 21.40
N GLU A 505 5.92 -2.26 22.68
CA GLU A 505 4.97 -3.16 23.31
C GLU A 505 3.53 -2.63 23.22
N TYR A 506 3.35 -1.30 23.32
CA TYR A 506 2.06 -0.65 23.08
C TYR A 506 1.61 -0.85 21.62
N ILE A 507 2.49 -0.63 20.65
CA ILE A 507 2.23 -0.88 19.22
C ILE A 507 1.88 -2.35 18.96
N MET A 508 2.50 -3.28 19.69
CA MET A 508 2.29 -4.72 19.58
C MET A 508 1.05 -5.24 20.35
N GLY A 509 0.24 -4.34 20.92
CA GLY A 509 -1.04 -4.70 21.51
C GLY A 509 -1.16 -4.51 23.02
N LYS A 510 -0.10 -4.15 23.75
CA LYS A 510 -0.21 -3.75 25.17
C LYS A 510 -0.82 -2.35 25.28
N ASN A 511 -1.98 -2.18 24.70
CA ASN A 511 -2.74 -0.94 24.69
C ASN A 511 -4.20 -1.18 25.10
N PRO A 512 -4.97 -0.13 25.41
CA PRO A 512 -6.36 -0.28 25.86
C PRO A 512 -7.30 -1.03 24.91
N MET A 513 -6.94 -1.13 23.61
CA MET A 513 -7.71 -1.85 22.60
C MET A 513 -7.31 -3.33 22.48
N ASN A 514 -6.23 -3.80 23.15
CA ASN A 514 -5.58 -5.09 22.90
C ASN A 514 -5.34 -5.33 21.38
N ARG A 515 -5.01 -4.27 20.67
CA ARG A 515 -4.89 -4.27 19.22
C ARG A 515 -3.46 -3.95 18.80
N PRO A 516 -2.71 -4.90 18.23
CA PRO A 516 -1.48 -4.57 17.54
C PRO A 516 -1.76 -3.66 16.35
N TYR A 517 -0.92 -2.63 16.19
CA TYR A 517 -0.96 -1.72 15.03
C TYR A 517 -0.09 -2.20 13.87
N ILE A 518 0.47 -3.40 13.98
CA ILE A 518 1.13 -4.15 12.91
C ILE A 518 0.09 -5.12 12.34
N VAL A 519 -0.31 -4.91 11.09
CA VAL A 519 -1.34 -5.72 10.42
C VAL A 519 -0.91 -7.20 10.34
N GLY A 520 -1.81 -8.09 10.72
CA GLY A 520 -1.60 -9.54 10.67
C GLY A 520 -0.74 -10.12 11.79
N TYR A 521 -0.17 -9.31 12.69
CA TYR A 521 0.69 -9.80 13.79
C TYR A 521 -0.03 -10.76 14.74
N SER A 522 -1.31 -10.51 15.00
CA SER A 522 -2.20 -11.39 15.78
C SER A 522 -3.63 -11.35 15.23
N GLU A 523 -4.50 -12.20 15.75
CA GLU A 523 -5.93 -12.22 15.38
C GLU A 523 -6.66 -10.90 15.75
N THR A 524 -6.12 -10.09 16.67
CA THR A 524 -6.71 -8.82 17.10
C THR A 524 -6.06 -7.60 16.47
N SER A 525 -5.10 -7.79 15.58
CA SER A 525 -4.40 -6.71 14.88
C SER A 525 -5.36 -5.82 14.07
N ALA A 526 -4.94 -4.59 13.80
CA ALA A 526 -5.56 -3.78 12.76
C ALA A 526 -5.63 -4.59 11.47
N SER A 527 -6.78 -4.55 10.80
CA SER A 527 -7.10 -5.41 9.66
C SER A 527 -7.69 -4.67 8.46
N HIS A 528 -7.98 -3.36 8.62
CA HIS A 528 -8.55 -2.50 7.57
C HIS A 528 -7.62 -1.32 7.22
N PRO A 529 -6.37 -1.58 6.81
CA PRO A 529 -5.48 -0.51 6.41
C PRO A 529 -6.03 0.24 5.19
N HIS A 530 -5.74 1.53 5.10
CA HIS A 530 -6.07 2.35 3.93
C HIS A 530 -5.08 2.05 2.80
N HIS A 531 -5.30 0.92 2.09
CA HIS A 531 -4.39 0.41 1.08
C HIS A 531 -5.13 -0.28 -0.07
N ARG A 532 -5.03 0.26 -1.28
CA ARG A 532 -5.84 -0.14 -2.45
C ARG A 532 -5.58 -1.57 -2.91
N ALA A 533 -4.31 -1.97 -3.01
CA ALA A 533 -3.97 -3.31 -3.46
C ALA A 533 -4.47 -4.39 -2.49
N ALA A 534 -4.31 -4.20 -1.18
CA ALA A 534 -4.80 -5.14 -0.17
C ALA A 534 -6.34 -5.12 -0.06
N HIS A 535 -6.95 -3.95 -0.20
CA HIS A 535 -8.41 -3.81 -0.22
C HIS A 535 -9.03 -4.57 -1.38
N GLY A 536 -8.44 -4.49 -2.59
CA GLY A 536 -8.84 -5.30 -3.74
C GLY A 536 -10.19 -4.90 -4.34
N SER A 537 -10.62 -3.64 -4.19
CA SER A 537 -11.83 -3.14 -4.85
C SER A 537 -11.71 -3.21 -6.37
N THR A 538 -12.79 -3.59 -7.02
CA THR A 538 -12.95 -3.55 -8.48
C THR A 538 -14.03 -2.56 -8.94
N THR A 539 -14.61 -1.84 -7.97
CA THR A 539 -15.75 -0.92 -8.19
C THR A 539 -15.40 0.54 -7.91
N PHE A 540 -14.14 0.86 -7.69
CA PHE A 540 -13.63 2.19 -7.29
C PHE A 540 -14.19 2.66 -5.95
N SER A 541 -14.68 1.77 -5.10
CA SER A 541 -15.30 2.07 -3.82
C SER A 541 -14.48 1.53 -2.65
N MET A 542 -14.29 2.35 -1.63
CA MET A 542 -13.72 1.93 -0.34
C MET A 542 -14.70 1.13 0.53
N ASP A 543 -15.95 0.97 0.10
CA ASP A 543 -16.99 0.19 0.78
C ASP A 543 -17.22 -1.17 0.11
N ASP A 544 -16.52 -1.46 -0.98
CA ASP A 544 -16.69 -2.68 -1.74
C ASP A 544 -15.34 -3.23 -2.19
N PRO A 545 -14.88 -4.35 -1.60
CA PRO A 545 -15.52 -5.13 -0.53
C PRO A 545 -15.53 -4.41 0.83
N LEU A 546 -16.35 -4.87 1.78
CA LEU A 546 -16.38 -4.32 3.14
C LEU A 546 -15.13 -4.68 3.95
N ASP A 547 -14.62 -5.89 3.74
CA ASP A 547 -13.40 -6.40 4.38
C ASP A 547 -12.25 -6.38 3.36
N GLN A 548 -11.03 -6.33 3.82
CA GLN A 548 -9.85 -6.43 2.96
C GLN A 548 -9.84 -7.76 2.20
N THR A 549 -9.53 -7.71 0.91
CA THR A 549 -9.39 -8.92 0.08
C THR A 549 -8.16 -9.73 0.48
N HIS A 550 -7.09 -9.03 0.86
CA HIS A 550 -5.80 -9.61 1.23
C HIS A 550 -5.32 -9.06 2.57
N THR A 551 -4.58 -9.85 3.31
CA THR A 551 -3.89 -9.35 4.51
C THR A 551 -2.64 -8.58 4.09
N LEU A 552 -2.57 -7.30 4.46
CA LEU A 552 -1.39 -6.46 4.24
C LEU A 552 -0.36 -6.72 5.35
N TRP A 553 0.32 -7.87 5.25
CA TRP A 553 1.24 -8.35 6.28
C TRP A 553 2.27 -7.30 6.68
N GLY A 554 2.37 -7.04 7.98
CA GLY A 554 3.41 -6.23 8.57
C GLY A 554 3.29 -4.72 8.38
N ALA A 555 2.22 -4.24 7.75
CA ALA A 555 1.98 -2.79 7.63
C ALA A 555 1.76 -2.16 9.01
N LEU A 556 2.49 -1.09 9.30
CA LEU A 556 2.29 -0.27 10.49
C LEU A 556 1.22 0.78 10.18
N VAL A 557 0.03 0.64 10.76
CA VAL A 557 -1.03 1.65 10.61
C VAL A 557 -0.74 2.91 11.43
N GLY A 558 -1.39 4.00 11.07
CA GLY A 558 -1.22 5.32 11.70
C GLY A 558 -1.23 5.31 13.21
N GLY A 559 -2.09 4.53 13.85
CA GLY A 559 -2.12 4.33 15.29
C GLY A 559 -3.33 4.97 16.01
N PRO A 560 -3.25 5.15 17.33
CA PRO A 560 -4.35 5.64 18.14
C PRO A 560 -4.53 7.16 18.06
N ASP A 561 -5.70 7.63 18.50
CA ASP A 561 -5.93 9.02 18.86
C ASP A 561 -5.30 9.36 20.24
N ILE A 562 -5.36 10.63 20.64
CA ILE A 562 -4.85 11.09 21.94
C ILE A 562 -5.54 10.42 23.16
N LYS A 563 -6.60 9.66 22.95
CA LYS A 563 -7.37 8.96 23.99
C LYS A 563 -7.14 7.44 23.99
N ASP A 564 -6.12 6.95 23.31
CA ASP A 564 -5.81 5.53 23.10
C ASP A 564 -6.82 4.80 22.23
N TRP A 565 -7.61 5.50 21.43
CA TRP A 565 -8.61 4.87 20.62
C TRP A 565 -8.19 4.77 19.16
N HIS A 566 -8.45 3.61 18.55
CA HIS A 566 -8.14 3.34 17.16
C HIS A 566 -9.35 2.72 16.47
N ARG A 567 -9.77 3.32 15.36
CA ARG A 567 -10.76 2.72 14.46
C ARG A 567 -10.07 1.94 13.39
N ASP A 568 -10.53 0.74 13.22
CA ASP A 568 -10.07 -0.14 12.17
C ASP A 568 -11.03 -0.06 10.98
N ILE A 569 -10.94 1.02 10.21
CA ILE A 569 -11.81 1.31 9.07
C ILE A 569 -10.97 1.79 7.89
N THR A 570 -11.11 1.14 6.73
CA THR A 570 -10.35 1.45 5.51
C THR A 570 -10.41 2.92 5.10
N LYS A 571 -11.54 3.58 5.28
CA LYS A 571 -11.72 5.01 4.93
C LYS A 571 -11.01 5.98 5.85
N ASP A 572 -10.66 5.56 7.06
CA ASP A 572 -10.04 6.42 8.06
C ASP A 572 -8.53 6.49 7.85
N TYR A 573 -8.12 7.26 6.85
CA TYR A 573 -6.71 7.45 6.51
C TYR A 573 -5.88 8.15 7.60
N VAL A 574 -6.48 8.80 8.59
CA VAL A 574 -5.75 9.43 9.69
C VAL A 574 -5.10 8.38 10.59
N TYR A 575 -5.84 7.31 10.90
CA TYR A 575 -5.43 6.28 11.86
C TYR A 575 -5.05 4.94 11.20
N ASN A 576 -5.50 4.71 9.95
CA ASN A 576 -5.27 3.45 9.23
C ASN A 576 -4.42 3.61 7.97
N GLU A 577 -3.88 4.80 7.69
CA GLU A 577 -2.89 4.93 6.62
C GLU A 577 -1.67 4.08 6.96
N VAL A 578 -1.06 3.57 5.90
CA VAL A 578 0.19 2.83 5.89
C VAL A 578 1.04 3.39 4.77
N ALA A 579 2.33 3.55 4.98
CA ALA A 579 3.22 4.12 3.98
C ALA A 579 4.65 3.60 4.14
N VAL A 580 5.46 3.76 3.10
CA VAL A 580 6.87 3.33 3.13
C VAL A 580 7.65 4.02 4.25
N ASP A 581 7.31 5.28 4.55
CA ASP A 581 7.92 6.03 5.65
C ASP A 581 7.43 5.52 7.03
N TYR A 582 6.17 5.09 7.17
CA TYR A 582 5.65 4.54 8.42
C TYR A 582 6.40 3.28 8.83
N ASN A 583 6.67 2.39 7.87
CA ASN A 583 7.37 1.13 8.13
C ASN A 583 8.90 1.30 8.23
N ALA A 584 9.49 2.42 7.82
CA ALA A 584 10.93 2.52 7.73
C ALA A 584 11.63 2.43 9.09
N ALA A 585 11.22 3.26 10.03
CA ALA A 585 11.86 3.31 11.35
C ALA A 585 11.49 2.10 12.22
N VAL A 586 10.28 1.55 12.11
CA VAL A 586 9.88 0.38 12.90
C VAL A 586 10.73 -0.84 12.63
N VAL A 587 11.21 -1.01 11.40
CA VAL A 587 12.14 -2.10 11.03
C VAL A 587 13.43 -2.00 11.82
N GLY A 588 14.07 -0.81 11.83
CA GLY A 588 15.31 -0.57 12.58
C GLY A 588 15.12 -0.63 14.08
N ASP A 589 14.02 -0.09 14.61
CA ASP A 589 13.70 -0.11 16.03
C ASP A 589 13.45 -1.55 16.54
N LEU A 590 12.68 -2.36 15.82
CA LEU A 590 12.48 -3.78 16.16
C LEU A 590 13.79 -4.58 16.12
N ALA A 591 14.65 -4.33 15.13
CA ALA A 591 15.97 -4.96 15.08
C ALA A 591 16.81 -4.61 16.31
N ALA A 592 16.81 -3.34 16.72
CA ALA A 592 17.49 -2.88 17.91
C ALA A 592 16.91 -3.47 19.20
N LEU A 593 15.59 -3.46 19.35
CA LEU A 593 14.90 -4.02 20.51
C LEU A 593 15.14 -5.52 20.63
N TYR A 594 15.17 -6.25 19.51
CA TYR A 594 15.59 -7.65 19.52
C TYR A 594 17.00 -7.83 20.04
N MET A 595 17.96 -6.99 19.62
CA MET A 595 19.34 -7.04 20.11
C MET A 595 19.46 -6.74 21.62
N TYR A 596 18.64 -5.86 22.16
CA TYR A 596 18.75 -5.43 23.55
C TYR A 596 17.87 -6.23 24.52
N TYR A 597 16.69 -6.67 24.10
CA TYR A 597 15.68 -7.29 24.94
C TYR A 597 15.20 -8.66 24.42
N GLY A 598 15.71 -9.10 23.28
CA GLY A 598 15.34 -10.39 22.70
C GLY A 598 15.67 -11.56 23.62
N THR A 599 14.83 -12.57 23.62
CA THR A 599 15.00 -13.82 24.35
C THR A 599 15.10 -15.01 23.40
N GLU A 600 15.59 -16.17 23.89
CA GLU A 600 15.70 -17.39 23.10
C GLU A 600 14.34 -17.89 22.55
N ASP A 601 13.24 -17.49 23.16
CA ASP A 601 11.88 -17.87 22.76
C ASP A 601 11.33 -16.95 21.66
N MET A 602 11.89 -15.75 21.48
CA MET A 602 11.50 -14.82 20.41
C MET A 602 12.07 -15.30 19.08
N LYS A 603 11.20 -15.80 18.19
CA LYS A 603 11.57 -16.34 16.89
C LYS A 603 10.59 -15.86 15.82
N PRO A 604 11.04 -15.74 14.57
CA PRO A 604 10.14 -15.57 13.44
C PRO A 604 9.23 -16.78 13.27
N ASP A 605 8.13 -16.60 12.58
CA ASP A 605 7.22 -17.68 12.23
C ASP A 605 7.81 -18.54 11.10
N GLU A 606 7.61 -19.87 11.21
CA GLU A 606 7.97 -20.80 10.14
C GLU A 606 6.92 -20.70 9.00
N ASP A 607 7.36 -20.88 7.76
CA ASP A 607 6.49 -20.87 6.56
C ASP A 607 5.66 -19.58 6.39
N PHE A 608 6.24 -18.41 6.70
CA PHE A 608 5.60 -17.10 6.56
C PHE A 608 5.97 -16.44 5.20
N PRO A 609 5.03 -15.73 4.53
CA PRO A 609 3.63 -15.53 4.92
C PRO A 609 2.76 -16.76 4.61
N PRO A 610 1.66 -16.96 5.34
CA PRO A 610 0.75 -18.06 5.03
C PRO A 610 0.13 -17.87 3.65
N LYS A 611 -0.04 -18.98 2.93
CA LYS A 611 -0.72 -18.95 1.63
C LYS A 611 -2.20 -18.65 1.82
N GLU A 612 -2.68 -17.73 1.02
CA GLU A 612 -4.10 -17.46 0.94
C GLU A 612 -4.83 -18.60 0.22
N GLU A 613 -6.06 -18.89 0.66
CA GLU A 613 -6.92 -19.86 -0.02
C GLU A 613 -7.32 -19.34 -1.43
N PRO A 614 -7.22 -20.18 -2.46
CA PRO A 614 -7.62 -19.79 -3.80
C PRO A 614 -9.10 -19.39 -3.86
N LYS A 615 -9.41 -18.25 -4.48
CA LYS A 615 -10.77 -17.80 -4.72
C LYS A 615 -11.21 -18.22 -6.13
N THR A 616 -12.53 -18.40 -6.33
CA THR A 616 -13.09 -18.64 -7.65
C THR A 616 -12.86 -17.39 -8.52
N ALA A 617 -11.98 -17.54 -9.50
CA ALA A 617 -11.57 -16.42 -10.35
C ALA A 617 -12.57 -16.15 -11.49
N PHE A 618 -13.14 -17.21 -12.06
CA PHE A 618 -14.06 -17.10 -13.21
C PHE A 618 -15.33 -17.85 -12.91
N TRP A 619 -16.47 -17.20 -13.13
CA TRP A 619 -17.79 -17.80 -12.94
C TRP A 619 -18.84 -17.04 -13.76
N ILE A 620 -20.09 -17.52 -13.78
CA ILE A 620 -21.14 -16.97 -14.60
C ILE A 620 -22.49 -17.01 -13.89
N GLU A 621 -23.27 -15.99 -14.12
CA GLU A 621 -24.69 -15.95 -13.80
C GLU A 621 -25.50 -15.61 -15.04
N ALA A 622 -26.77 -15.97 -15.03
CA ALA A 622 -27.61 -15.75 -16.19
C ALA A 622 -29.07 -15.48 -15.82
N ASN A 623 -29.78 -14.88 -16.74
CA ASN A 623 -31.26 -14.79 -16.71
C ASN A 623 -31.84 -14.98 -18.09
N ILE A 624 -33.15 -15.18 -18.15
CA ILE A 624 -33.92 -15.20 -19.39
C ILE A 624 -34.70 -13.90 -19.45
N THR A 625 -34.48 -13.14 -20.52
CA THR A 625 -35.19 -11.87 -20.74
C THR A 625 -36.43 -12.03 -21.60
N GLN A 626 -36.43 -13.02 -22.50
CA GLN A 626 -37.60 -13.38 -23.31
C GLN A 626 -37.56 -14.87 -23.67
N GLU A 627 -38.69 -15.54 -23.59
CA GLU A 627 -38.85 -16.94 -24.00
C GLU A 627 -40.27 -17.17 -24.59
N ASN A 628 -40.32 -17.77 -25.74
CA ASN A 628 -41.59 -18.16 -26.42
C ASN A 628 -41.28 -19.21 -27.50
N GLU A 629 -42.28 -19.64 -28.24
CA GLU A 629 -42.19 -20.66 -29.30
C GLU A 629 -41.26 -20.26 -30.48
N GLU A 630 -40.76 -19.01 -30.53
CA GLU A 630 -39.87 -18.50 -31.59
C GLU A 630 -38.41 -18.38 -31.14
N ARG A 631 -38.18 -18.23 -29.82
CA ARG A 631 -36.85 -17.93 -29.28
C ARG A 631 -36.69 -18.09 -27.79
N SER A 632 -35.46 -18.26 -27.39
CA SER A 632 -34.96 -17.90 -26.06
C SER A 632 -33.99 -16.73 -26.19
N GLN A 633 -34.17 -15.70 -25.35
CA GLN A 633 -33.24 -14.56 -25.20
C GLN A 633 -32.64 -14.62 -23.84
N ILE A 634 -31.33 -14.83 -23.81
CA ILE A 634 -30.56 -15.11 -22.60
C ILE A 634 -29.59 -13.96 -22.38
N THR A 635 -29.49 -13.47 -21.15
CA THR A 635 -28.39 -12.60 -20.76
C THR A 635 -27.51 -13.39 -19.81
N VAL A 636 -26.24 -13.51 -20.16
CA VAL A 636 -25.20 -14.06 -19.29
C VAL A 636 -24.38 -12.91 -18.76
N ARG A 637 -23.89 -13.05 -17.52
CA ARG A 637 -22.91 -12.15 -16.94
C ARG A 637 -21.73 -13.00 -16.51
N VAL A 638 -20.61 -12.84 -17.19
CA VAL A 638 -19.34 -13.49 -16.84
C VAL A 638 -18.59 -12.61 -15.88
N HIS A 639 -17.88 -13.23 -14.95
CA HIS A 639 -17.04 -12.59 -13.97
C HIS A 639 -15.57 -12.98 -14.18
N ASN A 640 -14.70 -11.99 -14.18
CA ASN A 640 -13.26 -12.10 -13.98
C ASN A 640 -12.96 -11.49 -12.63
N ASP A 641 -13.03 -12.31 -11.58
CA ASP A 641 -12.78 -11.92 -10.19
C ASP A 641 -11.40 -12.41 -9.74
N THR A 642 -10.44 -12.35 -10.63
CA THR A 642 -9.04 -12.68 -10.28
C THR A 642 -8.52 -11.73 -9.20
N THR A 643 -7.92 -12.28 -8.15
CA THR A 643 -7.35 -11.53 -7.02
C THR A 643 -5.93 -11.99 -6.65
N GLN A 644 -5.44 -13.09 -7.22
CA GLN A 644 -4.17 -13.72 -6.85
C GLN A 644 -3.27 -14.00 -8.08
N PRO A 645 -2.78 -12.97 -8.77
CA PRO A 645 -3.06 -11.52 -8.69
C PRO A 645 -4.30 -11.11 -9.49
N PRO A 646 -4.89 -9.92 -9.23
CA PRO A 646 -5.89 -9.34 -10.11
C PRO A 646 -5.26 -9.00 -11.46
N ARG A 647 -5.99 -9.24 -12.57
CA ARG A 647 -5.46 -9.00 -13.91
C ARG A 647 -6.53 -8.89 -14.97
N TYR A 648 -6.26 -8.10 -15.99
CA TYR A 648 -6.99 -8.17 -17.24
C TYR A 648 -6.54 -9.40 -18.05
N LEU A 649 -7.44 -9.90 -18.88
CA LEU A 649 -7.14 -10.96 -19.85
C LEU A 649 -6.85 -10.30 -21.21
N TYR A 650 -5.64 -10.40 -21.71
CA TYR A 650 -5.23 -9.79 -22.98
C TYR A 650 -5.37 -10.76 -24.15
N THR A 651 -4.90 -11.97 -23.99
CA THR A 651 -4.86 -12.99 -25.05
C THR A 651 -5.36 -14.34 -24.57
N GLU A 652 -5.52 -14.50 -23.28
CA GLU A 652 -5.99 -15.72 -22.66
C GLU A 652 -7.43 -16.00 -23.07
N SER A 653 -7.72 -17.28 -23.29
CA SER A 653 -9.03 -17.74 -23.71
C SER A 653 -9.98 -17.83 -22.52
N LEU A 654 -11.10 -17.11 -22.58
CA LEU A 654 -12.20 -17.23 -21.62
C LEU A 654 -13.50 -17.50 -22.37
N LYS A 655 -14.11 -18.68 -22.14
CA LYS A 655 -15.28 -19.15 -22.85
C LYS A 655 -16.33 -19.72 -21.92
N ALA A 656 -17.60 -19.70 -22.37
CA ALA A 656 -18.67 -20.43 -21.70
C ALA A 656 -19.55 -21.17 -22.75
N ARG A 657 -20.24 -22.19 -22.29
CA ARG A 657 -21.11 -22.98 -23.17
C ARG A 657 -22.53 -23.03 -22.64
N TYR A 658 -23.49 -22.66 -23.48
CA TYR A 658 -24.92 -22.81 -23.24
C TYR A 658 -25.46 -23.99 -24.02
N TYR A 659 -25.97 -25.02 -23.36
CA TYR A 659 -26.46 -26.26 -23.95
C TYR A 659 -27.99 -26.23 -24.08
N PHE A 660 -28.47 -26.68 -25.25
CA PHE A 660 -29.90 -26.75 -25.58
C PHE A 660 -30.21 -28.02 -26.37
N ASP A 661 -31.47 -28.46 -26.32
CA ASP A 661 -31.98 -29.65 -26.98
C ASP A 661 -33.05 -29.27 -28.03
N ILE A 662 -32.99 -29.84 -29.24
CA ILE A 662 -33.92 -29.54 -30.33
C ILE A 662 -34.86 -30.68 -30.62
N THR A 663 -35.14 -31.57 -29.65
CA THR A 663 -36.00 -32.73 -29.82
C THR A 663 -37.38 -32.33 -30.31
N GLU A 664 -38.00 -31.28 -29.81
CA GLU A 664 -39.30 -30.75 -30.21
C GLU A 664 -39.28 -30.25 -31.67
N LEU A 665 -38.19 -29.69 -32.15
CA LEU A 665 -38.05 -29.27 -33.54
C LEU A 665 -37.97 -30.46 -34.47
N ILE A 666 -37.23 -31.51 -34.12
CA ILE A 666 -37.12 -32.76 -34.87
C ILE A 666 -38.49 -33.46 -34.95
N GLU A 667 -39.26 -33.49 -33.84
CA GLU A 667 -40.61 -34.04 -33.82
C GLU A 667 -41.59 -33.22 -34.69
N ALA A 668 -41.38 -31.92 -34.82
CA ALA A 668 -42.13 -31.04 -35.71
C ALA A 668 -41.69 -31.11 -37.18
N GLY A 669 -40.62 -31.88 -37.49
CA GLY A 669 -40.06 -32.02 -38.84
C GLY A 669 -39.07 -30.93 -39.24
N GLN A 670 -38.63 -30.12 -38.31
CA GLN A 670 -37.59 -29.12 -38.47
C GLN A 670 -36.19 -29.70 -38.20
N SER A 671 -35.16 -28.89 -38.32
CA SER A 671 -33.79 -29.32 -38.11
C SER A 671 -32.94 -28.19 -37.49
N ILE A 672 -31.67 -28.47 -37.17
CA ILE A 672 -30.71 -27.46 -36.65
C ILE A 672 -30.49 -26.32 -37.67
N GLU A 673 -30.75 -26.53 -38.96
CA GLU A 673 -30.63 -25.50 -39.99
C GLU A 673 -31.68 -24.37 -39.82
N ASP A 674 -32.76 -24.64 -39.07
CA ASP A 674 -33.79 -23.68 -38.72
C ASP A 674 -33.43 -22.85 -37.48
N VAL A 675 -32.33 -23.18 -36.81
CA VAL A 675 -31.88 -22.54 -35.58
C VAL A 675 -30.69 -21.64 -35.88
N ARG A 676 -30.72 -20.40 -35.37
CA ARG A 676 -29.61 -19.45 -35.45
C ARG A 676 -29.45 -18.70 -34.17
N THR A 677 -28.24 -18.11 -33.97
CA THR A 677 -27.92 -17.22 -32.85
C THR A 677 -27.75 -15.79 -33.31
N GLU A 678 -28.12 -14.84 -32.46
CA GLU A 678 -27.89 -13.40 -32.63
C GLU A 678 -27.43 -12.79 -31.33
N VAL A 679 -26.42 -11.88 -31.39
CA VAL A 679 -26.00 -11.06 -30.23
C VAL A 679 -26.78 -9.76 -30.28
N TYR A 680 -27.38 -9.36 -29.15
CA TYR A 680 -28.18 -8.14 -29.04
C TYR A 680 -27.44 -7.04 -28.29
N TYR A 681 -26.62 -7.41 -27.32
CA TYR A 681 -25.90 -6.48 -26.48
C TYR A 681 -24.60 -7.13 -25.99
N ASP A 682 -23.54 -6.35 -25.97
CA ASP A 682 -22.23 -6.69 -25.39
C ASP A 682 -21.73 -5.50 -24.56
N GLU A 683 -21.76 -5.67 -23.24
CA GLU A 683 -21.34 -4.63 -22.29
C GLU A 683 -19.84 -4.35 -22.40
N VAL A 684 -19.02 -5.36 -22.67
CA VAL A 684 -17.58 -5.21 -22.85
C VAL A 684 -17.28 -4.18 -23.93
N GLN A 685 -17.93 -4.29 -25.09
CA GLN A 685 -17.73 -3.37 -26.20
C GLN A 685 -18.18 -1.94 -25.89
N SER A 686 -19.20 -1.79 -25.03
CA SER A 686 -19.77 -0.48 -24.71
C SER A 686 -19.03 0.28 -23.62
N THR A 687 -18.22 -0.42 -22.81
CA THR A 687 -17.58 0.14 -21.61
C THR A 687 -16.07 0.34 -21.75
N THR A 688 -15.46 -0.21 -22.80
CA THR A 688 -14.03 -0.11 -23.06
C THR A 688 -13.76 0.48 -24.44
N ASP A 689 -12.65 1.21 -24.58
CA ASP A 689 -12.16 1.66 -25.89
C ASP A 689 -11.55 0.50 -26.72
N MET A 690 -11.40 -0.67 -26.12
CA MET A 690 -11.01 -1.89 -26.79
C MET A 690 -12.15 -2.36 -27.68
N LYS A 691 -11.87 -2.48 -28.97
CA LYS A 691 -12.88 -2.64 -30.04
C LYS A 691 -13.28 -4.09 -30.31
N GLU A 692 -12.71 -5.04 -29.61
CA GLU A 692 -13.04 -6.44 -29.78
C GLU A 692 -14.26 -6.80 -28.94
N SER A 693 -15.26 -7.30 -29.59
CA SER A 693 -16.52 -7.74 -28.97
C SER A 693 -16.43 -9.21 -28.60
N ALA A 694 -17.13 -9.59 -27.53
CA ALA A 694 -17.41 -10.99 -27.28
C ALA A 694 -18.19 -11.62 -28.46
N THR A 695 -17.95 -12.88 -28.75
CA THR A 695 -18.62 -13.60 -29.83
C THR A 695 -19.47 -14.72 -29.30
N VAL A 696 -20.54 -15.03 -30.04
CA VAL A 696 -21.41 -16.20 -29.82
C VAL A 696 -21.42 -17.04 -31.07
N SER A 697 -21.04 -18.30 -30.95
CA SER A 697 -21.03 -19.22 -32.08
C SER A 697 -22.44 -19.51 -32.60
N GLN A 698 -22.54 -19.95 -33.86
CA GLN A 698 -23.74 -20.69 -34.31
C GLN A 698 -23.79 -22.04 -33.58
N PRO A 699 -24.97 -22.73 -33.57
CA PRO A 699 -25.11 -24.02 -32.88
C PRO A 699 -24.05 -25.05 -33.28
N ILE A 700 -23.44 -25.67 -32.26
CA ILE A 700 -22.41 -26.71 -32.41
C ILE A 700 -22.99 -28.01 -31.87
N HIS A 701 -22.97 -29.07 -32.71
CA HIS A 701 -23.50 -30.38 -32.31
C HIS A 701 -22.65 -31.02 -31.20
N LEU A 702 -23.30 -31.52 -30.16
CA LEU A 702 -22.67 -32.28 -29.09
C LEU A 702 -22.96 -33.78 -29.23
N GLU A 703 -24.17 -34.19 -29.00
CA GLU A 703 -24.64 -35.59 -29.15
C GLU A 703 -26.16 -35.64 -29.34
N GLY A 704 -26.67 -36.63 -30.07
CA GLY A 704 -28.11 -36.79 -30.26
C GLY A 704 -28.78 -35.54 -30.84
N ASN A 705 -29.76 -35.00 -30.12
CA ASN A 705 -30.42 -33.72 -30.44
C ASN A 705 -29.88 -32.55 -29.65
N VAL A 706 -28.82 -32.77 -28.87
CA VAL A 706 -28.21 -31.74 -28.00
C VAL A 706 -27.14 -30.98 -28.77
N TYR A 707 -27.22 -29.66 -28.67
CA TYR A 707 -26.30 -28.68 -29.23
C TYR A 707 -25.86 -27.73 -28.14
N TYR A 708 -24.80 -26.94 -28.42
CA TYR A 708 -24.41 -25.81 -27.58
C TYR A 708 -24.03 -24.62 -28.45
N VAL A 709 -24.08 -23.44 -27.86
CA VAL A 709 -23.40 -22.25 -28.35
C VAL A 709 -22.22 -21.93 -27.44
N GLU A 710 -21.10 -21.56 -28.04
CA GLU A 710 -19.91 -21.12 -27.32
C GLU A 710 -19.86 -19.58 -27.30
N ILE A 711 -19.76 -19.02 -26.11
CA ILE A 711 -19.60 -17.61 -25.88
C ILE A 711 -18.13 -17.40 -25.59
N ASP A 712 -17.47 -16.51 -26.32
CA ASP A 712 -16.02 -16.30 -26.27
C ASP A 712 -15.70 -14.82 -26.00
N TRP A 713 -15.03 -14.57 -24.88
CA TRP A 713 -14.55 -13.25 -24.43
C TRP A 713 -13.05 -13.04 -24.66
N THR A 714 -12.37 -13.93 -25.37
CA THR A 714 -10.93 -13.81 -25.68
C THR A 714 -10.63 -12.45 -26.32
N GLY A 715 -9.65 -11.72 -25.81
CA GLY A 715 -9.24 -10.41 -26.33
C GLY A 715 -10.16 -9.24 -25.96
N THR A 716 -11.18 -9.44 -25.13
CA THR A 716 -12.16 -8.37 -24.80
C THR A 716 -11.71 -7.46 -23.65
N LEU A 717 -10.63 -7.75 -22.99
CA LEU A 717 -9.97 -6.95 -21.97
C LEU A 717 -10.92 -6.38 -20.90
N PHE A 718 -11.25 -7.15 -19.87
CA PHE A 718 -12.07 -6.70 -18.75
C PHE A 718 -11.64 -7.34 -17.42
N HIS A 719 -12.05 -6.71 -16.34
CA HIS A 719 -12.05 -7.25 -14.97
C HIS A 719 -13.40 -6.94 -14.31
N GLY A 720 -13.81 -7.76 -13.32
CA GLY A 720 -15.14 -7.71 -12.74
C GLY A 720 -16.21 -8.32 -13.65
N ALA A 721 -17.45 -7.92 -13.48
CA ALA A 721 -18.60 -8.51 -14.20
C ALA A 721 -18.87 -7.82 -15.52
N ARG A 722 -19.20 -8.61 -16.56
CA ARG A 722 -19.63 -8.11 -17.88
C ARG A 722 -20.80 -8.91 -18.44
N ALA A 723 -21.83 -8.21 -18.87
CA ALA A 723 -23.03 -8.81 -19.40
C ALA A 723 -22.98 -8.92 -20.95
N LEU A 724 -23.48 -10.03 -21.46
CA LEU A 724 -23.70 -10.25 -22.87
C LEU A 724 -25.10 -10.83 -23.06
N GLN A 725 -25.87 -10.27 -23.99
CA GLN A 725 -27.22 -10.77 -24.34
C GLN A 725 -27.23 -11.34 -25.73
N PHE A 726 -27.74 -12.56 -25.84
CA PHE A 726 -27.90 -13.25 -27.12
C PHE A 726 -29.25 -13.96 -27.18
N GLY A 727 -29.66 -14.33 -28.40
CA GLY A 727 -30.85 -15.14 -28.66
C GLY A 727 -30.53 -16.40 -29.41
N ILE A 728 -31.27 -17.48 -29.08
CA ILE A 728 -31.43 -18.65 -29.90
C ILE A 728 -32.78 -18.48 -30.57
N LEU A 729 -32.79 -18.37 -31.88
CA LEU A 729 -33.97 -18.10 -32.68
C LEU A 729 -34.30 -19.28 -33.61
N VAL A 730 -35.57 -19.60 -33.74
CA VAL A 730 -36.05 -20.71 -34.54
C VAL A 730 -36.93 -20.20 -35.69
N GLY A 731 -36.72 -20.73 -36.88
CA GLY A 731 -37.57 -20.48 -38.04
C GLY A 731 -38.92 -21.16 -37.90
N GLN A 732 -39.87 -20.77 -38.77
CA GLN A 732 -41.18 -21.41 -38.86
C GLN A 732 -41.12 -22.71 -39.69
N ASP A 733 -41.95 -23.68 -39.34
CA ASP A 733 -42.13 -24.91 -40.09
C ASP A 733 -42.95 -24.69 -41.42
N GLU A 734 -43.26 -25.76 -42.12
CA GLU A 734 -44.09 -25.74 -43.38
C GLU A 734 -45.49 -25.17 -43.15
N ASN A 735 -46.01 -25.19 -41.91
CA ASN A 735 -47.34 -24.70 -41.53
C ASN A 735 -47.28 -23.25 -40.99
N TYR A 736 -46.12 -22.57 -41.02
CA TYR A 736 -45.92 -21.26 -40.44
C TYR A 736 -46.04 -21.24 -38.89
N GLU A 737 -45.75 -22.37 -38.23
CA GLU A 737 -45.74 -22.51 -36.80
C GLU A 737 -44.30 -22.52 -36.27
N SER A 738 -44.06 -21.94 -35.10
CA SER A 738 -42.81 -22.01 -34.37
C SER A 738 -42.94 -23.06 -33.26
N ASN A 739 -41.93 -23.90 -33.09
CA ASN A 739 -42.05 -25.11 -32.26
C ASN A 739 -40.94 -25.14 -31.18
N TRP A 740 -40.34 -24.00 -30.79
CA TRP A 740 -39.32 -23.95 -29.78
C TRP A 740 -39.87 -24.20 -28.40
N ASP A 741 -39.26 -25.10 -27.63
CA ASP A 741 -39.53 -25.34 -26.19
C ASP A 741 -38.23 -25.44 -25.40
N ALA A 742 -37.82 -24.35 -24.79
CA ALA A 742 -36.59 -24.29 -24.01
C ALA A 742 -36.64 -25.05 -22.65
N THR A 743 -37.79 -25.63 -22.30
CA THR A 743 -37.91 -26.30 -20.98
C THR A 743 -37.12 -27.61 -20.88
N ASN A 744 -36.70 -28.18 -22.03
CA ASN A 744 -35.83 -29.36 -22.11
C ASN A 744 -34.32 -29.00 -22.17
N ASP A 745 -33.97 -27.71 -22.28
CA ASP A 745 -32.58 -27.24 -22.39
C ASP A 745 -31.83 -27.40 -21.07
N TYR A 746 -30.66 -28.04 -21.12
CA TYR A 746 -29.81 -28.25 -19.93
C TYR A 746 -29.43 -26.95 -19.25
N SER A 747 -28.94 -25.96 -20.01
CA SER A 747 -28.48 -24.68 -19.45
C SER A 747 -29.63 -23.76 -19.04
N ARG A 748 -30.85 -24.02 -19.53
CA ARG A 748 -32.10 -23.33 -19.16
C ARG A 748 -32.60 -23.70 -17.76
N LEU A 749 -32.29 -24.91 -17.31
CA LEU A 749 -32.81 -25.44 -16.04
C LEU A 749 -32.32 -24.59 -14.88
N GLY A 750 -33.25 -24.11 -14.07
CA GLY A 750 -32.97 -23.25 -12.92
C GLY A 750 -32.92 -21.74 -13.19
N LEU A 751 -32.84 -21.33 -14.45
CA LEU A 751 -32.89 -19.91 -14.80
C LEU A 751 -34.33 -19.38 -14.73
N LYS A 752 -34.42 -18.12 -14.30
CA LYS A 752 -35.73 -17.43 -14.19
C LYS A 752 -35.93 -16.48 -15.36
N LEU A 753 -37.22 -16.38 -15.82
CA LEU A 753 -37.64 -15.31 -16.71
C LEU A 753 -37.79 -14.03 -15.86
N SER A 754 -36.74 -13.24 -15.78
CA SER A 754 -36.69 -12.03 -14.97
C SER A 754 -35.56 -11.10 -15.43
N GLU A 755 -35.52 -9.88 -14.93
CA GLU A 755 -34.36 -8.97 -15.10
C GLU A 755 -33.24 -9.25 -14.09
N GLU A 756 -33.52 -10.06 -13.06
CA GLU A 756 -32.52 -10.40 -12.02
C GLU A 756 -31.69 -11.59 -12.46
N PHE A 757 -30.40 -11.51 -12.30
CA PHE A 757 -29.47 -12.60 -12.54
C PHE A 757 -29.58 -13.68 -11.45
N GLY A 758 -29.34 -14.93 -11.84
CA GLY A 758 -29.22 -16.05 -10.92
C GLY A 758 -27.97 -16.86 -11.22
N GLY A 759 -27.29 -17.30 -10.15
CA GLY A 759 -26.16 -18.22 -10.29
C GLY A 759 -26.59 -19.51 -10.97
N THR A 760 -25.77 -20.01 -11.90
CA THR A 760 -26.02 -21.29 -12.61
C THR A 760 -24.69 -22.03 -12.77
N ASP A 761 -24.69 -23.29 -12.41
CA ASP A 761 -23.60 -24.22 -12.69
C ASP A 761 -23.78 -25.02 -14.00
N ARG A 762 -24.86 -24.75 -14.74
CA ARG A 762 -25.18 -25.43 -16.01
C ARG A 762 -24.75 -24.67 -17.28
N ILE A 763 -24.03 -23.57 -17.08
CA ILE A 763 -23.29 -22.84 -18.11
C ILE A 763 -21.81 -22.88 -17.72
N PRO A 764 -21.08 -23.94 -18.06
CA PRO A 764 -19.69 -24.10 -17.66
C PRO A 764 -18.79 -23.05 -18.30
N VAL A 765 -17.83 -22.59 -17.53
CA VAL A 765 -16.81 -21.62 -17.94
C VAL A 765 -15.47 -22.32 -18.08
N TYR A 766 -14.78 -22.01 -19.15
CA TYR A 766 -13.47 -22.54 -19.49
C TYR A 766 -12.45 -21.40 -19.59
N PHE A 767 -11.33 -21.56 -18.92
CA PHE A 767 -10.18 -20.68 -19.04
C PHE A 767 -9.02 -21.48 -19.63
N GLU A 768 -8.43 -21.00 -20.74
CA GLU A 768 -7.37 -21.74 -21.46
C GLU A 768 -7.77 -23.20 -21.77
N ASP A 769 -9.03 -23.40 -22.16
CA ASP A 769 -9.67 -24.69 -22.45
C ASP A 769 -9.84 -25.63 -21.22
N GLU A 770 -9.43 -25.22 -20.02
CA GLU A 770 -9.69 -25.94 -18.77
C GLU A 770 -11.01 -25.51 -18.14
N LEU A 771 -11.80 -26.48 -17.64
CA LEU A 771 -13.06 -26.22 -16.93
C LEU A 771 -12.73 -25.57 -15.57
N VAL A 772 -13.14 -24.31 -15.38
CA VAL A 772 -12.87 -23.55 -14.13
C VAL A 772 -14.14 -23.29 -13.31
N TYR A 773 -15.32 -23.43 -13.94
CA TYR A 773 -16.59 -23.25 -13.24
C TYR A 773 -17.71 -24.03 -13.92
N GLY A 774 -18.67 -24.49 -13.12
CA GLY A 774 -19.88 -25.14 -13.60
C GLY A 774 -19.71 -26.60 -14.03
N ARG A 775 -20.72 -27.14 -14.69
CA ARG A 775 -20.81 -28.55 -15.12
C ARG A 775 -21.20 -28.64 -16.59
N PRO A 776 -20.41 -29.34 -17.42
CA PRO A 776 -20.79 -29.67 -18.79
C PRO A 776 -22.01 -30.58 -18.85
N TYR A 777 -22.73 -30.59 -20.00
CA TYR A 777 -23.81 -31.54 -20.25
C TYR A 777 -23.31 -32.99 -20.14
N GLY A 778 -24.09 -33.85 -19.50
CA GLY A 778 -23.78 -35.29 -19.33
C GLY A 778 -22.91 -35.59 -18.09
N GLU A 779 -22.42 -34.60 -17.38
CA GLU A 779 -21.69 -34.77 -16.13
C GLU A 779 -22.59 -34.63 -14.87
N ASP A 780 -23.92 -34.68 -15.06
CA ASP A 780 -24.87 -34.76 -13.95
C ASP A 780 -24.75 -36.15 -13.28
N SER A 781 -23.89 -36.24 -12.29
CA SER A 781 -23.94 -37.37 -11.38
C SER A 781 -25.14 -37.20 -10.45
N GLU A 782 -26.10 -38.15 -10.49
CA GLU A 782 -27.17 -38.23 -9.48
C GLU A 782 -26.66 -38.41 -8.04
N ASP A 783 -25.36 -38.51 -7.87
CA ASP A 783 -24.64 -38.69 -6.60
C ASP A 783 -23.56 -37.60 -6.39
N SER A 784 -23.88 -36.34 -6.48
CA SER A 784 -23.00 -35.34 -5.81
C SER A 784 -23.15 -35.53 -4.32
N GLU A 785 -22.13 -36.10 -3.67
CA GLU A 785 -22.02 -36.10 -2.19
C GLU A 785 -22.08 -34.64 -1.73
N PHE A 786 -23.27 -34.17 -1.30
CA PHE A 786 -23.39 -32.88 -0.66
C PHE A 786 -22.82 -33.00 0.77
N ILE A 787 -22.25 -31.94 1.26
CA ILE A 787 -21.79 -31.84 2.64
C ILE A 787 -22.91 -31.24 3.47
N TYR A 788 -23.32 -31.91 4.54
CA TYR A 788 -24.32 -31.35 5.45
C TYR A 788 -23.81 -30.04 6.05
N GLY A 789 -24.54 -28.96 5.81
CA GLY A 789 -24.21 -27.63 6.26
C GLY A 789 -23.49 -26.76 5.22
N ASP A 790 -23.00 -27.31 4.13
CA ASP A 790 -22.41 -26.55 3.03
C ASP A 790 -23.54 -26.08 2.08
N LEU A 791 -23.95 -24.84 2.21
CA LEU A 791 -25.10 -24.28 1.50
C LEU A 791 -24.69 -23.41 0.31
N ASN A 792 -23.42 -22.96 0.28
CA ASN A 792 -22.85 -22.22 -0.83
C ASN A 792 -22.01 -23.09 -1.77
N ASN A 793 -21.84 -24.38 -1.44
CA ASN A 793 -21.10 -25.40 -2.18
C ASN A 793 -19.59 -25.10 -2.33
N ASP A 794 -19.00 -24.42 -1.34
CA ASP A 794 -17.58 -24.10 -1.31
C ASP A 794 -16.73 -25.20 -0.61
N LYS A 795 -17.36 -26.32 -0.23
CA LYS A 795 -16.79 -27.46 0.48
C LYS A 795 -16.34 -27.15 1.93
N LYS A 796 -16.73 -26.01 2.45
CA LYS A 796 -16.56 -25.62 3.84
C LYS A 796 -17.93 -25.55 4.54
N VAL A 797 -17.91 -25.54 5.85
CA VAL A 797 -19.12 -25.34 6.65
C VAL A 797 -18.82 -24.27 7.68
N ASP A 798 -19.28 -23.05 7.42
CA ASP A 798 -18.94 -21.89 8.22
C ASP A 798 -20.12 -20.93 8.47
N VAL A 799 -19.83 -19.69 8.87
CA VAL A 799 -20.85 -18.68 9.19
C VAL A 799 -21.58 -18.19 7.95
N THR A 800 -20.99 -18.32 6.75
CA THR A 800 -21.60 -17.94 5.47
C THR A 800 -22.80 -18.84 5.21
N ASP A 801 -22.64 -20.17 5.36
CA ASP A 801 -23.74 -21.14 5.22
C ASP A 801 -24.82 -20.94 6.27
N LEU A 802 -24.44 -20.57 7.49
CA LEU A 802 -25.41 -20.22 8.52
C LEU A 802 -26.24 -19.02 8.12
N SER A 803 -25.64 -18.05 7.40
CA SER A 803 -26.35 -16.89 6.86
C SER A 803 -27.31 -17.30 5.73
N PHE A 804 -26.90 -18.17 4.82
CA PHE A 804 -27.77 -18.76 3.79
C PHE A 804 -28.97 -19.48 4.41
N LEU A 805 -28.74 -20.31 5.43
CA LEU A 805 -29.82 -20.99 6.14
C LEU A 805 -30.78 -20.01 6.82
N SER A 806 -30.23 -18.93 7.38
CA SER A 806 -31.04 -17.90 8.02
C SER A 806 -31.90 -17.14 7.02
N LEU A 807 -31.36 -16.75 5.85
CA LEU A 807 -32.09 -16.09 4.77
C LEU A 807 -33.21 -16.98 4.20
N TYR A 808 -32.94 -18.26 4.00
CA TYR A 808 -33.96 -19.24 3.60
C TYR A 808 -35.11 -19.32 4.60
N LEU A 809 -34.81 -19.39 5.89
CA LEU A 809 -35.84 -19.53 6.94
C LEU A 809 -36.72 -18.29 7.13
N ILE A 810 -36.24 -17.11 6.78
CA ILE A 810 -37.05 -15.88 6.81
C ILE A 810 -37.74 -15.60 5.46
N GLY A 811 -37.45 -16.40 4.42
CA GLY A 811 -38.07 -16.31 3.10
C GLY A 811 -37.39 -15.33 2.14
N ASP A 812 -36.19 -14.86 2.46
CA ASP A 812 -35.42 -13.94 1.61
C ASP A 812 -34.52 -14.69 0.61
N MET A 813 -34.45 -16.02 0.70
CA MET A 813 -33.72 -16.89 -0.22
C MET A 813 -34.51 -18.18 -0.49
N GLU A 814 -34.44 -18.69 -1.72
CA GLU A 814 -34.95 -20.02 -2.07
C GLU A 814 -33.79 -21.01 -2.20
N PHE A 815 -33.95 -22.21 -1.63
CA PHE A 815 -32.99 -23.30 -1.71
C PHE A 815 -33.35 -24.26 -2.87
N SER A 816 -32.33 -24.66 -3.62
CA SER A 816 -32.39 -25.83 -4.51
C SER A 816 -32.63 -27.11 -3.69
N ASP A 817 -33.00 -28.19 -4.39
CA ASP A 817 -33.25 -29.49 -3.70
C ASP A 817 -31.96 -30.02 -3.01
N ILE A 818 -30.77 -29.74 -3.55
CA ILE A 818 -29.47 -30.09 -2.94
C ILE A 818 -29.24 -29.23 -1.70
N GLN A 819 -29.46 -27.93 -1.78
CA GLN A 819 -29.33 -27.02 -0.62
C GLN A 819 -30.34 -27.37 0.47
N LYS A 820 -31.56 -27.81 0.12
CA LYS A 820 -32.50 -28.31 1.13
C LYS A 820 -32.00 -29.58 1.81
N LYS A 821 -31.40 -30.50 1.04
CA LYS A 821 -30.76 -31.70 1.62
C LYS A 821 -29.58 -31.36 2.49
N ALA A 822 -28.70 -30.44 2.03
CA ALA A 822 -27.55 -29.98 2.79
C ALA A 822 -27.95 -29.18 4.03
N GLY A 823 -29.05 -28.42 3.97
CA GLY A 823 -29.59 -27.59 5.03
C GLY A 823 -30.35 -28.34 6.12
N ASP A 824 -30.88 -29.54 5.83
CA ASP A 824 -31.49 -30.44 6.83
C ASP A 824 -30.38 -31.13 7.66
N VAL A 825 -29.65 -30.32 8.43
CA VAL A 825 -28.53 -30.78 9.25
C VAL A 825 -28.98 -31.55 10.49
N SER A 826 -30.27 -31.50 10.82
CA SER A 826 -30.89 -32.28 11.88
C SER A 826 -31.36 -33.66 11.39
N THR A 827 -31.52 -33.82 10.07
CA THR A 827 -32.01 -35.04 9.39
C THR A 827 -33.45 -35.40 9.77
N ASP A 828 -34.32 -34.38 9.89
CA ASP A 828 -35.74 -34.52 10.18
C ASP A 828 -36.66 -34.39 8.91
N GLU A 829 -36.05 -34.40 7.73
CA GLU A 829 -36.65 -34.28 6.42
C GLU A 829 -37.22 -32.87 6.09
N SER A 830 -36.83 -31.85 6.86
CA SER A 830 -37.30 -30.49 6.65
C SER A 830 -36.24 -29.47 7.10
N VAL A 831 -36.05 -28.40 6.32
CA VAL A 831 -35.14 -27.28 6.70
C VAL A 831 -35.92 -26.30 7.56
N ASN A 832 -35.55 -26.21 8.84
CA ASN A 832 -36.31 -25.44 9.82
C ASN A 832 -35.43 -24.87 10.96
N LEU A 833 -36.03 -24.28 11.97
CA LEU A 833 -35.31 -23.67 13.10
C LEU A 833 -34.48 -24.67 13.95
N ALA A 834 -34.78 -25.98 13.87
CA ALA A 834 -33.97 -26.99 14.54
C ALA A 834 -32.60 -27.13 13.88
N ASP A 835 -32.58 -26.99 12.54
CA ASP A 835 -31.34 -27.01 11.76
C ASP A 835 -30.48 -25.79 12.08
N LEU A 836 -31.09 -24.61 12.11
CA LEU A 836 -30.38 -23.37 12.46
C LEU A 836 -29.77 -23.47 13.89
N ALA A 837 -30.53 -24.05 14.83
CA ALA A 837 -30.04 -24.23 16.20
C ALA A 837 -28.88 -25.24 16.27
N ARG A 838 -28.98 -26.37 15.50
CA ARG A 838 -27.94 -27.38 15.41
C ARG A 838 -26.69 -26.85 14.74
N PHE A 839 -26.84 -26.09 13.66
CA PHE A 839 -25.76 -25.45 12.91
C PHE A 839 -24.96 -24.50 13.84
N ARG A 840 -25.62 -23.58 14.55
CA ARG A 840 -24.99 -22.70 15.53
C ARG A 840 -24.22 -23.46 16.62
N GLN A 841 -24.76 -24.59 17.09
CA GLN A 841 -24.10 -25.44 18.08
C GLN A 841 -22.83 -26.09 17.50
N TYR A 842 -22.87 -26.47 16.23
CA TYR A 842 -21.71 -27.02 15.51
C TYR A 842 -20.61 -25.96 15.36
N LEU A 843 -20.92 -24.78 14.83
CA LEU A 843 -19.95 -23.71 14.67
C LEU A 843 -19.37 -23.21 16.00
N SER A 844 -20.15 -23.27 17.08
CA SER A 844 -19.66 -22.98 18.43
C SER A 844 -18.82 -24.12 19.06
N LYS A 845 -18.48 -25.14 18.25
CA LYS A 845 -17.68 -26.30 18.68
C LYS A 845 -18.26 -27.04 19.93
N LYS A 846 -19.59 -27.07 20.08
CA LYS A 846 -20.24 -27.74 21.21
C LYS A 846 -19.95 -29.25 21.15
N PRO A 847 -19.41 -29.86 22.23
CA PRO A 847 -19.05 -31.28 22.22
C PRO A 847 -20.23 -32.20 21.85
N GLY A 848 -20.00 -33.15 20.93
CA GLY A 848 -20.97 -34.16 20.51
C GLY A 848 -22.03 -33.70 19.50
N VAL A 849 -21.90 -32.49 18.97
CA VAL A 849 -22.73 -31.99 17.85
C VAL A 849 -22.07 -32.28 16.52
N THR A 850 -22.77 -32.93 15.62
CA THR A 850 -22.39 -33.15 14.22
C THR A 850 -23.51 -32.68 13.30
N LEU A 851 -23.20 -32.26 12.06
CA LEU A 851 -24.18 -32.00 11.03
C LEU A 851 -24.48 -33.31 10.28
N GLY A 852 -25.76 -33.51 9.92
CA GLY A 852 -26.22 -34.73 9.26
C GLY A 852 -26.33 -35.96 10.20
N PRO A 853 -26.48 -37.16 9.60
CA PRO A 853 -26.67 -38.40 10.36
C PRO A 853 -25.49 -38.70 11.27
N LYS A 854 -25.77 -39.16 12.51
CA LYS A 854 -24.68 -39.64 13.37
C LYS A 854 -24.11 -40.93 12.77
N LYS A 855 -22.83 -40.86 12.40
CA LYS A 855 -22.06 -42.05 12.00
C LYS A 855 -21.86 -42.98 13.17
#